data_0d72bb967683f0aa78119c4eba55349b
#
_entry.id   0d72bb967683f0aa78119c4eba55349b
#
_cell.length_a   1.000
_cell.length_b   1.000
_cell.length_c   1.000
_cell.angle_alpha   90.00
_cell.angle_beta   90.00
_cell.angle_gamma   90.00
#
_symmetry.space_group_name_H-M   'P 1'
#
loop_
_entity.id
_entity.type
_entity.pdbx_description
1 polymer ?
#
loop_
_entity_poly.entity_id
_entity_poly.type
_entity_poly.pdbx_seq_one_letter_code
_entity_poly.pdbx_strand_id
1 'polypeptide(L)'
;MSSPWEQIPLFTLPDTTPTMSPESAEKDGSPNATDQAGAIDEAGAEPAAATHPELHEQEDPGSHEQGDAKSHEQVDLAETPTVAETPTSTESPDVDTADADSNAAEAGAAVPPVWEALPAGEDADGHALIVTAAGTYTPSGKELTGPVDSLEKLDKLIRWASLTPLGAPVQIWILGLAACELLGWVIDPGSEDDVDDMEALRTRAASELTATLHATLAPLLDAGWELRGEPGHVVHLSRTIGNFTSMVDVVIEPYVWTYWNKDFGWHNRVGDMGVLGSPAAGTYLPDDDLPAARELGRRLAWCAQHLGVLPGPTPARTGAAIVDKIKRERTRSGKGIVVTTAGPVPPLDGAPRGDLEPAVGWTRVPEAADLADVCRLVSIDQRAAYLASAGMLELGYGQPKHLTGGASAAAAVGEKGTPFGLWRITLPAGQTLSLPEKMPLPHPHMLADQPVQTWVTTVTLDALREPAADGGIGADLDDLDVTEAWVYPQQGRVLDKWAKILREARKTAVDTRDAAMKGFLGSCYKGYIGRMVNPDMWTATRMQHHHQPLWRASIIAHCRWRGRRVAMRIAREHQRWPVRTVTDSWVYLLSEGEDIADPSGALGKMTVEKDVAFTDTLLASMASAADVHEVNLAIKAAFTDDEDAADHEDEDDGEGVD
;
A
#
# COMPACT_ATOMS: atom_id res chain seq x y z
N MET A 1 12.78 -8.56 -15.85
CA MET A 1 12.23 -7.45 -15.01
C MET A 1 12.03 -7.98 -13.62
N SER A 2 12.86 -7.58 -12.66
CA SER A 2 12.70 -8.00 -11.26
C SER A 2 11.33 -7.57 -10.76
N SER A 3 10.64 -8.47 -10.09
CA SER A 3 9.36 -8.17 -9.44
C SER A 3 9.52 -6.92 -8.57
N PRO A 4 8.60 -5.94 -8.64
CA PRO A 4 8.63 -4.73 -7.79
C PRO A 4 8.70 -5.05 -6.28
N TRP A 5 8.52 -6.31 -5.92
CA TRP A 5 8.53 -6.79 -4.54
C TRP A 5 9.89 -7.19 -4.00
N GLU A 6 10.84 -7.59 -4.85
CA GLU A 6 12.20 -7.93 -4.40
C GLU A 6 12.97 -6.69 -3.93
N GLN A 7 12.45 -5.52 -4.25
CA GLN A 7 13.13 -4.25 -4.06
C GLN A 7 12.50 -3.35 -3.01
N ILE A 8 11.44 -3.79 -2.35
CA ILE A 8 10.99 -3.14 -1.14
C ILE A 8 11.60 -3.91 0.03
N PRO A 9 12.73 -3.46 0.60
CA PRO A 9 13.12 -3.95 1.92
C PRO A 9 12.05 -3.46 2.88
N LEU A 10 11.04 -4.30 3.09
CA LEU A 10 10.02 -4.00 4.08
C LEU A 10 10.66 -3.88 5.46
N PHE A 11 11.91 -4.30 5.66
CA PHE A 11 12.66 -4.12 6.91
C PHE A 11 14.06 -4.75 6.77
N THR A 12 15.08 -3.93 6.69
CA THR A 12 16.41 -4.29 7.17
C THR A 12 16.44 -3.94 8.66
N LEU A 13 16.47 -4.95 9.51
CA LEU A 13 16.87 -4.77 10.90
C LEU A 13 18.30 -4.22 10.92
N PRO A 14 18.61 -3.19 11.71
CA PRO A 14 20.00 -2.86 11.98
C PRO A 14 20.62 -4.04 12.73
N ASP A 15 21.76 -4.51 12.22
CA ASP A 15 22.62 -5.49 12.86
C ASP A 15 23.08 -4.94 14.21
N THR A 16 22.36 -5.21 15.27
CA THR A 16 22.81 -5.00 16.63
C THR A 16 23.41 -6.28 17.17
N THR A 17 24.54 -6.68 16.64
CA THR A 17 25.47 -7.53 17.36
C THR A 17 26.38 -6.63 18.18
N PRO A 18 26.39 -6.72 19.51
CA PRO A 18 27.38 -6.01 20.30
C PRO A 18 28.71 -6.74 20.12
N THR A 19 29.61 -6.18 19.34
CA THR A 19 31.02 -6.55 19.31
C THR A 19 31.63 -6.15 20.64
N MET A 20 31.77 -7.12 21.51
CA MET A 20 32.73 -7.03 22.62
C MET A 20 34.16 -7.12 22.04
N SER A 21 34.89 -6.02 22.09
CA SER A 21 36.34 -6.02 21.90
C SER A 21 37.01 -6.17 23.25
N PRO A 22 38.08 -7.01 23.34
CA PRO A 22 38.78 -7.20 24.59
C PRO A 22 39.80 -6.09 24.87
N GLU A 23 39.95 -5.85 26.16
CA GLU A 23 40.95 -5.08 26.87
C GLU A 23 42.35 -4.98 26.25
N SER A 24 42.91 -3.78 26.34
CA SER A 24 44.33 -3.64 26.61
C SER A 24 44.51 -2.52 27.65
N ALA A 25 45.08 -2.93 28.76
CA ALA A 25 45.55 -2.12 29.88
C ALA A 25 46.81 -1.33 29.48
N GLU A 26 46.96 -0.14 30.01
CA GLU A 26 48.10 0.33 30.80
C GLU A 26 48.14 1.89 30.90
N LYS A 27 48.05 2.30 32.14
CA LYS A 27 48.93 3.13 32.96
C LYS A 27 49.03 4.65 32.81
N ASP A 28 48.85 5.20 34.00
CA ASP A 28 49.56 6.28 34.69
C ASP A 28 49.21 7.74 34.40
N GLY A 29 48.90 8.42 35.53
CA GLY A 29 49.20 9.85 35.70
C GLY A 29 48.14 10.72 36.39
N SER A 30 48.00 10.64 37.69
CA SER A 30 47.50 11.71 38.57
C SER A 30 48.63 12.76 38.79
N PRO A 31 48.45 13.99 39.35
CA PRO A 31 47.41 14.47 40.27
C PRO A 31 47.07 16.01 40.19
N ASN A 32 46.20 16.38 41.15
CA ASN A 32 46.03 17.69 41.85
C ASN A 32 45.04 18.70 41.25
N ALA A 33 44.04 18.95 41.98
CA ALA A 33 43.75 19.78 43.19
C ALA A 33 43.24 21.17 42.82
N THR A 34 42.15 21.57 43.28
CA THR A 34 41.76 22.38 44.43
C THR A 34 40.39 23.01 44.26
N ASP A 35 39.57 22.80 45.27
CA ASP A 35 38.72 23.69 46.05
C ASP A 35 37.96 24.84 45.34
N GLN A 36 36.65 24.87 45.50
CA GLN A 36 36.02 25.74 46.53
C GLN A 36 34.51 25.56 46.59
N ALA A 37 34.07 25.48 47.82
CA ALA A 37 32.71 25.44 48.31
C ALA A 37 31.94 26.75 48.13
N GLY A 38 30.63 26.63 48.14
CA GLY A 38 29.70 27.75 48.26
C GLY A 38 28.27 27.24 48.47
N ALA A 39 27.95 26.97 49.72
CA ALA A 39 26.57 26.79 50.20
C ALA A 39 25.92 28.16 50.34
N ILE A 40 24.62 28.26 50.15
CA ILE A 40 23.64 29.13 50.86
C ILE A 40 22.22 28.72 50.40
N ASP A 41 21.49 28.16 51.30
CA ASP A 41 20.25 28.50 51.99
C ASP A 41 18.89 28.38 51.28
N GLU A 42 18.10 27.69 52.08
CA GLU A 42 16.65 27.47 52.06
C GLU A 42 15.81 28.77 52.11
N ALA A 43 14.64 28.67 51.45
CA ALA A 43 13.33 29.20 51.90
C ALA A 43 12.30 28.76 50.87
N GLY A 44 11.37 27.93 51.08
CA GLY A 44 10.23 27.91 51.96
C GLY A 44 9.07 28.72 51.32
N ALA A 45 8.14 28.09 50.54
CA ALA A 45 6.77 28.54 50.38
C ALA A 45 5.87 27.44 49.87
N GLU A 46 4.95 27.01 50.70
CA GLU A 46 3.82 26.11 50.40
C GLU A 46 2.75 26.82 49.56
N PRO A 47 1.88 26.06 48.87
CA PRO A 47 0.93 26.57 47.91
C PRO A 47 -0.43 26.91 48.52
N ALA A 48 -1.01 27.98 48.02
CA ALA A 48 -2.40 28.40 48.34
C ALA A 48 -3.41 27.57 47.52
N ALA A 49 -4.41 27.07 48.25
CA ALA A 49 -5.60 26.42 47.74
C ALA A 49 -6.47 27.37 46.90
N ALA A 50 -6.91 26.92 45.74
CA ALA A 50 -7.96 27.57 44.98
C ALA A 50 -9.20 26.67 44.94
N THR A 51 -10.24 27.24 45.43
CA THR A 51 -11.61 26.79 45.63
C THR A 51 -12.35 26.45 44.33
N HIS A 52 -13.09 25.32 44.39
CA HIS A 52 -14.13 24.95 43.43
C HIS A 52 -15.34 25.90 43.51
N PRO A 53 -16.05 26.15 42.43
CA PRO A 53 -17.46 26.50 42.49
C PRO A 53 -18.33 25.28 42.16
N GLU A 54 -19.24 25.05 43.07
CA GLU A 54 -20.36 24.12 42.98
C GLU A 54 -21.30 24.50 41.83
N LEU A 55 -21.75 23.51 41.08
CA LEU A 55 -22.84 23.62 40.12
C LEU A 55 -24.12 23.03 40.76
N HIS A 56 -25.08 23.91 40.87
CA HIS A 56 -26.45 23.63 41.30
C HIS A 56 -27.16 22.62 40.39
N GLU A 57 -27.70 21.60 41.01
CA GLU A 57 -28.83 20.79 40.52
C GLU A 57 -30.07 21.67 40.41
N GLN A 58 -30.78 21.57 39.30
CA GLN A 58 -32.15 21.99 39.17
C GLN A 58 -32.99 20.82 38.72
N GLU A 59 -33.87 20.40 39.65
CA GLU A 59 -34.89 19.37 39.52
C GLU A 59 -36.01 19.78 38.57
N ASP A 60 -36.53 18.75 37.94
CA ASP A 60 -37.77 18.61 37.21
C ASP A 60 -39.03 19.04 38.04
N PRO A 61 -40.14 19.42 37.44
CA PRO A 61 -41.31 18.59 37.63
C PRO A 61 -42.29 18.46 36.43
N GLY A 62 -42.67 17.19 36.22
CA GLY A 62 -44.06 16.77 36.03
C GLY A 62 -44.66 17.06 34.65
N SER A 63 -45.44 16.29 34.09
CA SER A 63 -46.38 15.20 34.45
C SER A 63 -47.23 14.83 33.24
N HIS A 64 -47.69 13.59 33.20
CA HIS A 64 -48.95 13.07 32.64
C HIS A 64 -49.17 13.16 31.11
N GLU A 65 -49.73 12.23 30.45
CA GLU A 65 -50.55 11.02 30.68
C GLU A 65 -50.76 10.25 29.38
N GLN A 66 -50.80 8.94 29.48
CA GLN A 66 -51.77 7.99 28.95
C GLN A 66 -52.14 7.92 27.46
N GLY A 67 -52.10 6.69 27.02
CA GLY A 67 -53.10 6.07 26.16
C GLY A 67 -52.56 5.56 24.82
N ASP A 68 -52.57 4.39 24.54
CA ASP A 68 -53.42 3.29 24.41
C ASP A 68 -52.81 2.24 23.45
N ALA A 69 -53.03 1.00 23.83
CA ALA A 69 -52.77 -0.21 23.13
C ALA A 69 -53.62 -0.38 21.84
N LYS A 70 -53.08 -1.14 20.94
CA LYS A 70 -53.68 -2.11 19.98
C LYS A 70 -52.81 -2.15 18.71
N SER A 71 -52.53 -3.23 18.05
CA SER A 71 -53.00 -4.60 18.06
C SER A 71 -52.06 -5.42 17.19
N HIS A 72 -51.94 -6.67 17.55
CA HIS A 72 -51.37 -7.75 16.74
C HIS A 72 -51.88 -7.75 15.31
N GLU A 73 -50.96 -7.96 14.35
CA GLU A 73 -51.35 -8.68 13.14
C GLU A 73 -50.21 -9.64 12.72
N GLN A 74 -50.51 -10.87 12.94
CA GLN A 74 -49.82 -12.07 12.55
C GLN A 74 -50.21 -12.29 11.08
N VAL A 75 -49.24 -12.38 10.17
CA VAL A 75 -49.51 -12.89 8.81
C VAL A 75 -48.63 -14.09 8.56
N ASP A 76 -49.34 -15.14 8.19
CA ASP A 76 -48.97 -16.52 7.97
C ASP A 76 -47.91 -16.74 6.89
N LEU A 77 -47.21 -17.84 7.11
CA LEU A 77 -46.49 -18.66 6.17
C LEU A 77 -47.40 -19.18 5.06
N ALA A 78 -47.08 -18.98 3.81
CA ALA A 78 -47.60 -19.78 2.70
C ALA A 78 -46.51 -20.00 1.65
N GLU A 79 -46.08 -21.26 1.61
CA GLU A 79 -45.96 -22.17 0.47
C GLU A 79 -45.03 -21.83 -0.70
N THR A 80 -44.03 -22.67 -0.80
CA THR A 80 -43.21 -23.04 -1.96
C THR A 80 -44.09 -23.60 -3.10
N PRO A 81 -43.76 -23.37 -4.35
CA PRO A 81 -44.06 -24.34 -5.38
C PRO A 81 -42.82 -25.00 -5.99
N THR A 82 -42.98 -26.25 -6.10
CA THR A 82 -42.18 -27.35 -6.60
C THR A 82 -41.92 -27.25 -8.12
N VAL A 83 -40.68 -27.56 -8.50
CA VAL A 83 -40.21 -28.29 -9.70
C VAL A 83 -41.16 -28.40 -10.91
N ALA A 84 -40.67 -27.97 -12.05
CA ALA A 84 -41.07 -28.56 -13.34
C ALA A 84 -39.85 -28.70 -14.26
N GLU A 85 -39.80 -29.86 -14.85
CA GLU A 85 -38.75 -30.51 -15.60
C GLU A 85 -38.42 -29.88 -16.95
N THR A 86 -37.23 -30.20 -17.41
CA THR A 86 -36.62 -30.04 -18.73
C THR A 86 -37.49 -30.56 -19.89
N PRO A 87 -37.29 -30.07 -21.11
CA PRO A 87 -36.96 -31.00 -22.18
C PRO A 87 -35.72 -30.66 -23.00
N THR A 88 -34.93 -31.69 -23.21
CA THR A 88 -33.92 -31.94 -24.23
C THR A 88 -34.45 -31.74 -25.66
N SER A 89 -33.64 -31.13 -26.52
CA SER A 89 -33.36 -31.61 -27.90
C SER A 89 -32.37 -30.62 -28.56
N THR A 90 -31.17 -31.10 -28.84
CA THR A 90 -30.61 -31.48 -30.16
C THR A 90 -30.82 -30.45 -31.26
N GLU A 91 -29.72 -29.82 -31.67
CA GLU A 91 -29.17 -29.87 -33.03
C GLU A 91 -27.97 -28.93 -33.17
N SER A 92 -26.83 -29.52 -33.51
CA SER A 92 -25.68 -28.82 -34.07
C SER A 92 -25.95 -28.56 -35.54
N PRO A 93 -25.48 -27.47 -36.11
CA PRO A 93 -25.03 -27.48 -37.47
C PRO A 93 -23.51 -27.34 -37.56
N ASP A 94 -22.93 -28.26 -38.29
CA ASP A 94 -21.62 -28.19 -38.92
C ASP A 94 -21.47 -26.88 -39.67
N VAL A 95 -20.35 -26.20 -39.46
CA VAL A 95 -19.86 -25.16 -40.38
C VAL A 95 -18.41 -25.43 -40.72
N ASP A 96 -18.25 -25.64 -41.98
CA ASP A 96 -17.07 -25.93 -42.77
C ASP A 96 -15.81 -25.12 -42.38
N THR A 97 -14.71 -25.85 -42.38
CA THR A 97 -13.35 -25.35 -42.57
C THR A 97 -13.23 -24.66 -43.94
N ALA A 98 -12.95 -23.36 -43.92
CA ALA A 98 -12.45 -22.67 -45.09
C ALA A 98 -11.21 -21.86 -44.69
N ASP A 99 -10.15 -22.13 -45.41
CA ASP A 99 -8.86 -21.51 -45.48
C ASP A 99 -8.91 -19.98 -45.35
N ALA A 100 -8.05 -19.43 -44.52
CA ALA A 100 -7.72 -18.01 -44.59
C ALA A 100 -6.23 -17.80 -44.41
N ASP A 101 -5.50 -18.02 -45.46
CA ASP A 101 -4.31 -17.23 -45.78
C ASP A 101 -4.74 -15.80 -46.09
N SER A 102 -4.36 -14.85 -45.26
CA SER A 102 -4.08 -13.49 -45.64
C SER A 102 -3.35 -12.77 -44.51
N ASN A 103 -2.07 -13.02 -44.41
CA ASN A 103 -1.13 -12.08 -43.81
C ASN A 103 -0.97 -10.92 -44.79
N ALA A 104 -1.82 -9.90 -44.68
CA ALA A 104 -1.56 -8.58 -45.25
C ALA A 104 -1.11 -7.72 -44.08
N ALA A 105 0.20 -7.42 -44.08
CA ALA A 105 0.78 -6.35 -43.28
C ALA A 105 0.02 -5.04 -43.60
N GLU A 106 -0.97 -4.70 -42.79
CA GLU A 106 -1.53 -3.36 -42.76
C GLU A 106 -0.52 -2.44 -42.07
N ALA A 107 0.17 -1.70 -42.93
CA ALA A 107 0.91 -0.50 -42.55
C ALA A 107 0.03 0.35 -41.62
N GLY A 108 0.58 0.71 -40.46
CA GLY A 108 -0.03 1.39 -39.35
C GLY A 108 -1.11 2.41 -39.72
N ALA A 109 -2.35 2.04 -39.56
CA ALA A 109 -3.41 3.01 -39.34
C ALA A 109 -3.06 3.73 -38.03
N ALA A 110 -2.75 5.03 -38.12
CA ALA A 110 -2.55 5.87 -36.96
C ALA A 110 -3.71 5.65 -36.01
N VAL A 111 -3.41 5.10 -34.83
CA VAL A 111 -4.41 4.98 -33.76
C VAL A 111 -4.98 6.37 -33.57
N PRO A 112 -6.31 6.58 -33.71
CA PRO A 112 -6.90 7.89 -33.52
C PRO A 112 -6.47 8.43 -32.17
N PRO A 113 -6.16 9.73 -32.06
CA PRO A 113 -5.69 10.29 -30.81
C PRO A 113 -6.68 9.92 -29.72
N VAL A 114 -6.18 9.32 -28.65
CA VAL A 114 -6.96 8.73 -27.56
C VAL A 114 -7.97 9.73 -26.97
N TRP A 115 -7.74 11.01 -27.12
CA TRP A 115 -8.66 12.08 -26.73
C TRP A 115 -9.98 12.11 -27.48
N GLU A 116 -10.05 11.61 -28.69
CA GLU A 116 -11.30 11.53 -29.46
C GLU A 116 -12.21 10.37 -28.99
N ALA A 117 -11.64 9.38 -28.32
CA ALA A 117 -12.37 8.20 -27.85
C ALA A 117 -12.89 8.31 -26.41
N LEU A 118 -12.46 9.32 -25.64
CA LEU A 118 -12.98 9.55 -24.30
C LEU A 118 -14.31 10.28 -24.40
N PRO A 119 -15.40 9.76 -23.78
CA PRO A 119 -16.58 10.58 -23.57
C PRO A 119 -16.14 11.85 -22.86
N ALA A 120 -16.64 13.01 -23.31
CA ALA A 120 -16.30 14.30 -22.71
C ALA A 120 -16.26 14.12 -21.19
N GLY A 121 -15.04 14.16 -20.65
CA GLY A 121 -14.79 13.77 -19.27
C GLY A 121 -15.28 14.84 -18.32
N GLU A 122 -16.60 14.96 -18.19
CA GLU A 122 -17.27 15.93 -17.31
C GLU A 122 -16.68 15.90 -15.90
N ASP A 123 -16.13 14.76 -15.49
CA ASP A 123 -15.59 14.57 -14.15
C ASP A 123 -14.13 15.00 -13.99
N ALA A 124 -13.32 15.05 -15.03
CA ALA A 124 -11.90 15.42 -14.94
C ALA A 124 -11.62 16.85 -15.44
N ASP A 125 -12.33 17.31 -16.49
CA ASP A 125 -12.10 18.60 -17.14
C ASP A 125 -12.29 19.81 -16.22
N GLY A 126 -13.12 19.67 -15.19
CA GLY A 126 -13.32 20.71 -14.19
C GLY A 126 -12.31 20.70 -13.04
N HIS A 127 -11.39 19.74 -13.01
CA HIS A 127 -10.57 19.48 -11.82
C HIS A 127 -9.08 19.39 -12.08
N ALA A 128 -8.68 19.22 -13.32
CA ALA A 128 -7.28 19.18 -13.73
C ALA A 128 -7.07 19.97 -15.01
N LEU A 129 -5.90 20.58 -15.12
CA LEU A 129 -5.39 21.26 -16.30
C LEU A 129 -3.97 20.78 -16.58
N ILE A 130 -3.60 20.74 -17.84
CA ILE A 130 -2.30 20.32 -18.32
C ILE A 130 -1.70 21.48 -19.09
N VAL A 131 -0.56 21.98 -18.62
CA VAL A 131 0.15 23.13 -19.19
C VAL A 131 1.44 22.62 -19.82
N THR A 132 1.62 22.91 -21.11
CA THR A 132 2.85 22.65 -21.86
C THR A 132 3.40 23.94 -22.43
N ALA A 133 4.58 23.91 -23.03
CA ALA A 133 5.13 25.05 -23.76
C ALA A 133 4.26 25.45 -24.98
N ALA A 134 3.46 24.54 -25.52
CA ALA A 134 2.60 24.81 -26.66
C ALA A 134 1.23 25.38 -26.29
N GLY A 135 0.70 25.06 -25.11
CA GLY A 135 -0.62 25.50 -24.68
C GLY A 135 -1.13 24.84 -23.41
N THR A 136 -2.38 25.12 -23.08
CA THR A 136 -3.06 24.61 -21.89
C THR A 136 -4.28 23.80 -22.30
N TYR A 137 -4.38 22.59 -21.76
CA TYR A 137 -5.39 21.60 -22.15
C TYR A 137 -6.18 21.09 -20.94
N THR A 138 -7.41 20.70 -21.19
CA THR A 138 -8.17 19.87 -20.23
C THR A 138 -7.77 18.40 -20.36
N PRO A 139 -8.08 17.53 -19.38
CA PRO A 139 -7.88 16.09 -19.52
C PRO A 139 -8.54 15.46 -20.74
N SER A 140 -9.67 15.99 -21.21
CA SER A 140 -10.34 15.55 -22.46
C SER A 140 -9.64 16.04 -23.74
N GLY A 141 -8.60 16.87 -23.61
CA GLY A 141 -7.81 17.36 -24.72
C GLY A 141 -8.29 18.66 -25.34
N LYS A 142 -9.28 19.30 -24.75
CA LYS A 142 -9.72 20.62 -25.21
C LYS A 142 -8.66 21.65 -24.88
N GLU A 143 -8.16 22.33 -25.90
CA GLU A 143 -7.29 23.50 -25.71
C GLU A 143 -8.10 24.67 -25.15
N LEU A 144 -7.62 25.21 -24.02
CA LEU A 144 -8.24 26.36 -23.34
C LEU A 144 -7.58 27.67 -23.69
N THR A 145 -6.27 27.68 -23.74
CA THR A 145 -5.45 28.85 -24.05
C THR A 145 -4.08 28.44 -24.55
N GLY A 146 -3.38 29.34 -25.19
CA GLY A 146 -1.98 29.15 -25.56
C GLY A 146 -1.05 29.03 -24.33
N PRO A 147 0.26 29.15 -24.56
CA PRO A 147 1.28 28.98 -23.52
C PRO A 147 1.07 29.87 -22.28
N VAL A 148 1.35 29.31 -21.12
CA VAL A 148 1.42 30.03 -19.86
C VAL A 148 2.88 30.49 -19.67
N ASP A 149 3.19 31.69 -20.15
CA ASP A 149 4.53 32.25 -20.23
C ASP A 149 4.84 33.24 -19.09
N SER A 150 3.97 33.30 -18.09
CA SER A 150 4.19 34.17 -16.93
C SER A 150 3.34 33.70 -15.74
N LEU A 151 3.79 34.06 -14.52
CA LEU A 151 3.04 33.78 -13.30
C LEU A 151 1.72 34.55 -13.21
N GLU A 152 1.58 35.67 -13.91
CA GLU A 152 0.30 36.40 -14.01
C GLU A 152 -0.73 35.59 -14.84
N LYS A 153 -0.28 34.95 -15.92
CA LYS A 153 -1.14 34.04 -16.69
C LYS A 153 -1.48 32.80 -15.89
N LEU A 154 -0.51 32.25 -15.16
CA LEU A 154 -0.73 31.13 -14.26
C LEU A 154 -1.76 31.49 -13.16
N ASP A 155 -1.67 32.67 -12.54
CA ASP A 155 -2.68 33.14 -11.57
C ASP A 155 -4.08 33.20 -12.16
N LYS A 156 -4.21 33.74 -13.38
CA LYS A 156 -5.49 33.80 -14.08
C LYS A 156 -6.04 32.39 -14.33
N LEU A 157 -5.17 31.47 -14.74
CA LEU A 157 -5.54 30.08 -14.98
C LEU A 157 -5.97 29.38 -13.69
N ILE A 158 -5.21 29.54 -12.61
CA ILE A 158 -5.51 29.00 -11.29
C ILE A 158 -6.85 29.53 -10.78
N ARG A 159 -7.09 30.83 -10.90
CA ARG A 159 -8.38 31.44 -10.48
C ARG A 159 -9.56 30.89 -11.28
N TRP A 160 -9.39 30.72 -12.56
CA TRP A 160 -10.43 30.15 -13.41
C TRP A 160 -10.73 28.69 -13.01
N ALA A 161 -9.69 27.87 -12.82
CA ALA A 161 -9.82 26.50 -12.41
C ALA A 161 -10.39 26.34 -10.98
N SER A 162 -10.03 27.22 -10.05
CA SER A 162 -10.48 27.15 -8.65
C SER A 162 -11.92 27.56 -8.41
N LEU A 163 -12.63 28.07 -9.42
CA LEU A 163 -14.05 28.44 -9.34
C LEU A 163 -14.98 27.21 -9.35
N THR A 164 -14.47 26.04 -9.68
CA THR A 164 -15.26 24.81 -9.67
C THR A 164 -15.50 24.30 -8.24
N PRO A 165 -16.75 24.08 -7.79
CA PRO A 165 -17.11 23.82 -6.40
C PRO A 165 -16.91 22.34 -6.03
N LEU A 166 -15.67 21.89 -5.90
CA LEU A 166 -15.39 20.53 -5.50
C LEU A 166 -14.41 20.51 -4.35
N GLY A 167 -14.78 19.88 -3.30
CA GLY A 167 -14.01 19.74 -2.06
C GLY A 167 -12.66 19.03 -2.16
N ALA A 168 -12.08 18.93 -3.36
CA ALA A 168 -10.72 18.46 -3.64
C ALA A 168 -9.91 19.59 -4.29
N PRO A 169 -8.58 19.64 -4.10
CA PRO A 169 -7.73 20.57 -4.82
C PRO A 169 -7.88 20.38 -6.33
N VAL A 170 -7.95 21.49 -7.07
CA VAL A 170 -7.75 21.48 -8.52
C VAL A 170 -6.27 21.19 -8.79
N GLN A 171 -5.98 20.39 -9.80
CA GLN A 171 -4.61 20.07 -10.18
C GLN A 171 -4.21 20.83 -11.45
N ILE A 172 -3.02 21.41 -11.45
CA ILE A 172 -2.41 21.99 -12.63
C ILE A 172 -1.08 21.27 -12.84
N TRP A 173 -0.96 20.57 -13.93
CA TRP A 173 0.21 19.80 -14.30
C TRP A 173 1.07 20.61 -15.28
N ILE A 174 2.27 20.98 -14.89
CA ILE A 174 3.27 21.62 -15.75
C ILE A 174 4.12 20.52 -16.35
N LEU A 175 4.02 20.30 -17.66
CA LEU A 175 4.73 19.25 -18.39
C LEU A 175 5.89 19.79 -19.20
N GLY A 176 7.01 19.09 -19.08
CA GLY A 176 8.21 19.36 -19.85
C GLY A 176 9.04 20.55 -19.33
N LEU A 177 10.33 20.50 -19.55
CA LEU A 177 11.26 21.58 -19.12
C LEU A 177 10.97 22.91 -19.82
N ALA A 178 10.54 22.88 -21.09
CA ALA A 178 10.22 24.09 -21.83
C ALA A 178 9.05 24.90 -21.20
N ALA A 179 8.06 24.22 -20.61
CA ALA A 179 7.00 24.90 -19.85
C ALA A 179 7.53 25.49 -18.53
N CYS A 180 8.47 24.79 -17.88
CA CYS A 180 9.16 25.31 -16.68
C CYS A 180 10.03 26.54 -17.01
N GLU A 181 10.71 26.56 -18.16
CA GLU A 181 11.50 27.70 -18.62
C GLU A 181 10.65 28.97 -18.76
N LEU A 182 9.44 28.85 -19.32
CA LEU A 182 8.51 29.97 -19.46
C LEU A 182 8.09 30.59 -18.11
N LEU A 183 8.14 29.79 -17.04
CA LEU A 183 7.80 30.21 -15.68
C LEU A 183 9.03 30.58 -14.82
N GLY A 184 10.22 30.41 -15.35
CA GLY A 184 11.49 30.61 -14.63
C GLY A 184 11.76 29.53 -13.56
N TRP A 185 11.26 28.31 -13.77
CA TRP A 185 11.35 27.19 -12.82
C TRP A 185 12.34 26.10 -13.25
N VAL A 186 13.38 26.49 -13.97
CA VAL A 186 14.46 25.58 -14.33
C VAL A 186 15.53 25.59 -13.27
N ILE A 187 15.99 24.43 -12.90
CA ILE A 187 17.13 24.22 -12.00
C ILE A 187 18.22 23.46 -12.75
N ASP A 188 19.45 23.63 -12.31
CA ASP A 188 20.59 22.82 -12.76
C ASP A 188 20.98 21.84 -11.65
N PRO A 189 20.47 20.62 -11.67
CA PRO A 189 20.78 19.64 -10.64
C PRO A 189 22.24 19.16 -10.66
N GLY A 190 23.02 19.57 -11.70
CA GLY A 190 24.31 19.01 -12.03
C GLY A 190 24.19 17.68 -12.79
N SER A 191 25.32 17.15 -13.24
CA SER A 191 25.31 15.87 -13.97
C SER A 191 25.27 14.67 -13.00
N GLU A 192 24.71 13.56 -13.45
CA GLU A 192 24.79 12.27 -12.73
C GLU A 192 26.25 11.81 -12.58
N ASP A 193 27.13 12.20 -13.52
CA ASP A 193 28.54 11.86 -13.51
C ASP A 193 29.33 12.56 -12.39
N ASP A 194 28.79 13.68 -11.85
CA ASP A 194 29.43 14.46 -10.80
C ASP A 194 29.08 13.97 -9.38
N VAL A 195 28.20 12.99 -9.25
CA VAL A 195 27.66 12.56 -7.95
C VAL A 195 27.61 11.03 -7.87
N ASP A 196 28.49 10.47 -7.04
CA ASP A 196 28.50 9.03 -6.73
C ASP A 196 27.23 8.54 -6.00
N ASP A 197 26.39 9.48 -5.51
CA ASP A 197 25.20 9.22 -4.71
C ASP A 197 23.97 9.93 -5.30
N MET A 198 23.08 9.16 -5.88
CA MET A 198 21.79 9.63 -6.42
C MET A 198 20.88 10.26 -5.35
N GLU A 199 21.03 9.92 -4.07
CA GLU A 199 20.28 10.56 -2.99
C GLU A 199 20.77 12.00 -2.75
N ALA A 200 22.09 12.21 -2.82
CA ALA A 200 22.68 13.54 -2.72
C ALA A 200 22.25 14.42 -3.89
N LEU A 201 22.24 13.87 -5.11
CA LEU A 201 21.75 14.60 -6.30
C LEU A 201 20.31 15.05 -6.14
N ARG A 202 19.42 14.15 -5.70
CA ARG A 202 18.00 14.46 -5.46
C ARG A 202 17.81 15.51 -4.39
N THR A 203 18.52 15.37 -3.27
CA THR A 203 18.45 16.33 -2.16
C THR A 203 18.87 17.72 -2.61
N ARG A 204 19.95 17.80 -3.38
CA ARG A 204 20.43 19.06 -3.98
C ARG A 204 19.37 19.63 -4.93
N ALA A 205 18.90 18.82 -5.88
CA ALA A 205 17.88 19.24 -6.84
C ALA A 205 16.57 19.68 -6.18
N ALA A 206 16.10 18.96 -5.17
CA ALA A 206 14.91 19.35 -4.41
C ALA A 206 15.12 20.68 -3.67
N SER A 207 16.29 20.88 -3.07
CA SER A 207 16.63 22.14 -2.37
C SER A 207 16.71 23.32 -3.33
N GLU A 208 17.32 23.12 -4.51
CA GLU A 208 17.44 24.15 -5.53
C GLU A 208 16.09 24.50 -6.15
N LEU A 209 15.24 23.48 -6.43
CA LEU A 209 13.87 23.70 -6.87
C LEU A 209 13.07 24.52 -5.83
N THR A 210 13.17 24.16 -4.56
CA THR A 210 12.50 24.90 -3.48
C THR A 210 12.97 26.36 -3.42
N ALA A 211 14.28 26.61 -3.51
CA ALA A 211 14.83 27.96 -3.52
C ALA A 211 14.36 28.77 -4.75
N THR A 212 14.37 28.16 -5.94
CA THR A 212 13.89 28.77 -7.18
C THR A 212 12.41 29.13 -7.09
N LEU A 213 11.58 28.23 -6.54
CA LEU A 213 10.15 28.48 -6.36
C LEU A 213 9.90 29.61 -5.35
N HIS A 214 10.61 29.63 -4.22
CA HIS A 214 10.51 30.75 -3.27
C HIS A 214 10.88 32.10 -3.90
N ALA A 215 11.87 32.12 -4.77
CA ALA A 215 12.28 33.34 -5.46
C ALA A 215 11.27 33.82 -6.52
N THR A 216 10.57 32.92 -7.14
CA THR A 216 9.71 33.18 -8.31
C THR A 216 8.21 33.27 -7.98
N LEU A 217 7.72 32.66 -6.91
CA LEU A 217 6.29 32.62 -6.59
C LEU A 217 5.70 33.94 -6.03
N ALA A 218 6.52 34.95 -5.78
CA ALA A 218 6.06 36.24 -5.21
C ALA A 218 4.81 36.83 -5.90
N PRO A 219 4.69 36.84 -7.24
CA PRO A 219 3.49 37.36 -7.90
C PRO A 219 2.19 36.60 -7.57
N LEU A 220 2.26 35.29 -7.29
CA LEU A 220 1.10 34.53 -6.84
C LEU A 220 0.74 34.87 -5.39
N LEU A 221 1.75 35.03 -4.54
CA LEU A 221 1.54 35.40 -3.13
C LEU A 221 0.97 36.84 -3.03
N ASP A 222 1.46 37.76 -3.83
CA ASP A 222 0.94 39.15 -3.93
C ASP A 222 -0.51 39.14 -4.46
N ALA A 223 -0.86 38.19 -5.29
CA ALA A 223 -2.23 37.99 -5.78
C ALA A 223 -3.18 37.39 -4.72
N GLY A 224 -2.68 37.11 -3.51
CA GLY A 224 -3.43 36.63 -2.36
C GLY A 224 -3.53 35.10 -2.25
N TRP A 225 -2.64 34.37 -2.90
CA TRP A 225 -2.45 32.94 -2.66
C TRP A 225 -1.51 32.73 -1.47
N GLU A 226 -1.70 31.65 -0.76
CA GLU A 226 -0.89 31.22 0.38
C GLU A 226 -0.27 29.86 0.08
N LEU A 227 1.02 29.69 0.35
CA LEU A 227 1.69 28.39 0.31
C LEU A 227 1.27 27.53 1.51
N ARG A 228 0.97 26.29 1.24
CA ARG A 228 0.62 25.28 2.24
C ARG A 228 1.75 24.26 2.38
N GLY A 229 2.80 24.65 3.05
CA GLY A 229 4.04 23.89 3.20
C GLY A 229 5.14 24.39 2.29
N GLU A 230 6.28 23.72 2.33
CA GLU A 230 7.43 24.04 1.46
C GLU A 230 7.07 23.70 0.01
N PRO A 231 7.37 24.61 -0.95
CA PRO A 231 7.17 24.33 -2.35
C PRO A 231 8.23 23.33 -2.84
N GLY A 232 7.82 22.44 -3.72
CA GLY A 232 8.67 21.46 -4.36
C GLY A 232 8.06 21.04 -5.69
N HIS A 233 8.30 19.82 -6.15
CA HIS A 233 7.65 19.30 -7.36
C HIS A 233 6.11 19.38 -7.32
N VAL A 234 5.50 19.56 -6.15
CA VAL A 234 4.11 19.98 -5.98
C VAL A 234 4.07 21.25 -5.15
N VAL A 235 3.50 22.30 -5.73
CA VAL A 235 3.24 23.57 -5.05
C VAL A 235 1.78 23.58 -4.59
N HIS A 236 1.59 23.52 -3.28
CA HIS A 236 0.26 23.54 -2.68
C HIS A 236 -0.17 24.98 -2.40
N LEU A 237 -1.19 25.46 -3.09
CA LEU A 237 -1.72 26.80 -2.95
C LEU A 237 -3.11 26.78 -2.32
N SER A 238 -3.39 27.78 -1.48
CA SER A 238 -4.75 28.06 -1.00
C SER A 238 -5.04 29.54 -1.06
N ARG A 239 -6.34 29.87 -1.23
CA ARG A 239 -6.83 31.22 -1.17
C ARG A 239 -8.20 31.25 -0.53
N THR A 240 -8.36 32.10 0.49
CA THR A 240 -9.64 32.27 1.17
C THR A 240 -10.29 33.58 0.75
N ILE A 241 -11.53 33.50 0.24
CA ILE A 241 -12.37 34.65 -0.11
C ILE A 241 -13.68 34.51 0.66
N GLY A 242 -13.88 35.35 1.67
CA GLY A 242 -15.00 35.23 2.58
C GLY A 242 -14.97 33.89 3.34
N ASN A 243 -16.02 33.08 3.21
CA ASN A 243 -16.09 31.75 3.84
C ASN A 243 -15.65 30.61 2.92
N PHE A 244 -15.14 30.92 1.75
CA PHE A 244 -14.76 29.93 0.76
C PHE A 244 -13.24 29.85 0.60
N THR A 245 -12.68 28.65 0.75
CA THR A 245 -11.25 28.39 0.53
C THR A 245 -11.08 27.55 -0.72
N SER A 246 -10.45 28.11 -1.72
CA SER A 246 -9.96 27.41 -2.91
C SER A 246 -8.61 26.76 -2.60
N MET A 247 -8.42 25.55 -3.12
CA MET A 247 -7.16 24.81 -3.02
C MET A 247 -6.73 24.34 -4.40
N VAL A 248 -5.46 24.54 -4.72
CA VAL A 248 -4.85 24.14 -5.99
C VAL A 248 -3.51 23.50 -5.72
N ASP A 249 -3.25 22.39 -6.39
CA ASP A 249 -1.99 21.69 -6.41
C ASP A 249 -1.36 21.89 -7.81
N VAL A 250 -0.24 22.58 -7.89
CA VAL A 250 0.54 22.72 -9.12
C VAL A 250 1.62 21.66 -9.10
N VAL A 251 1.54 20.68 -10.01
CA VAL A 251 2.49 19.58 -10.13
C VAL A 251 3.48 19.90 -11.24
N ILE A 252 4.76 19.90 -10.91
CA ILE A 252 5.87 20.20 -11.82
C ILE A 252 6.49 18.87 -12.23
N GLU A 253 5.99 18.31 -13.33
CA GLU A 253 6.29 16.96 -13.78
C GLU A 253 7.78 16.70 -13.94
N PRO A 254 8.61 17.57 -14.58
CA PRO A 254 10.02 17.31 -14.78
C PRO A 254 10.83 17.09 -13.50
N TYR A 255 10.29 17.48 -12.35
CA TYR A 255 10.97 17.37 -11.06
C TYR A 255 10.30 16.37 -10.09
N VAL A 256 9.36 15.57 -10.55
CA VAL A 256 8.72 14.55 -9.70
C VAL A 256 9.75 13.57 -9.15
N TRP A 257 10.80 13.26 -9.90
CA TRP A 257 11.88 12.37 -9.48
C TRP A 257 12.68 12.89 -8.27
N THR A 258 12.72 14.20 -8.01
CA THR A 258 13.46 14.80 -6.88
C THR A 258 12.80 14.48 -5.53
N TYR A 259 11.53 14.16 -5.53
CA TYR A 259 10.75 13.93 -4.31
C TYR A 259 10.87 12.50 -3.76
N TRP A 260 11.51 11.63 -4.44
CA TRP A 260 11.51 10.26 -3.99
C TRP A 260 12.36 10.08 -2.73
N ASN A 261 11.79 9.46 -1.74
CA ASN A 261 12.36 9.24 -0.44
C ASN A 261 12.94 7.82 -0.37
N LYS A 262 14.11 7.65 0.24
CA LYS A 262 14.78 6.36 0.48
C LYS A 262 13.92 5.33 1.22
N ASP A 263 12.92 5.77 1.96
CA ASP A 263 11.98 4.90 2.65
C ASP A 263 11.17 3.98 1.71
N PHE A 264 11.28 4.15 0.39
CA PHE A 264 10.62 3.34 -0.63
C PHE A 264 11.52 2.34 -1.34
N GLY A 265 12.71 2.09 -0.85
CA GLY A 265 13.57 1.05 -1.42
C GLY A 265 14.14 1.39 -2.80
N TRP A 266 14.97 2.38 -2.84
CA TRP A 266 15.52 3.06 -4.00
C TRP A 266 16.57 2.34 -4.80
N HIS A 267 16.73 1.06 -4.68
CA HIS A 267 17.69 0.36 -5.50
C HIS A 267 17.26 0.27 -6.97
N ASN A 268 16.04 0.71 -7.30
CA ASN A 268 15.59 0.86 -8.67
C ASN A 268 15.54 2.31 -9.07
N ARG A 269 16.41 2.66 -9.97
CA ARG A 269 16.59 4.00 -10.52
C ARG A 269 15.33 4.62 -11.11
N VAL A 270 14.26 3.85 -11.24
CA VAL A 270 13.14 4.24 -12.08
C VAL A 270 11.83 3.69 -11.50
N GLY A 271 11.60 3.98 -10.23
CA GLY A 271 10.39 3.57 -9.55
C GLY A 271 9.12 4.09 -10.19
N ASP A 272 8.01 3.51 -9.80
CA ASP A 272 6.67 3.97 -10.20
C ASP A 272 6.45 5.42 -9.75
N MET A 273 6.40 6.34 -10.68
CA MET A 273 6.11 7.76 -10.47
C MET A 273 4.60 8.03 -10.41
N GLY A 274 3.86 7.09 -9.92
CA GLY A 274 2.43 7.24 -9.77
C GLY A 274 1.71 7.23 -11.10
N VAL A 275 0.84 8.20 -11.33
CA VAL A 275 0.06 8.31 -12.57
C VAL A 275 0.95 8.61 -13.80
N LEU A 276 2.17 9.09 -13.57
CA LEU A 276 3.13 9.34 -14.66
C LEU A 276 3.68 8.03 -15.25
N GLY A 277 3.59 6.94 -14.51
CA GLY A 277 4.07 5.63 -14.93
C GLY A 277 5.48 5.32 -14.42
N SER A 278 6.11 4.30 -15.01
CA SER A 278 7.46 3.85 -14.64
C SER A 278 8.33 3.81 -15.89
N PRO A 279 9.42 4.59 -15.92
CA PRO A 279 10.38 4.49 -17.02
C PRO A 279 10.99 3.08 -17.13
N ALA A 280 11.30 2.40 -16.01
CA ALA A 280 11.83 1.05 -16.03
C ALA A 280 10.87 0.01 -16.63
N ALA A 281 9.56 0.27 -16.50
CA ALA A 281 8.53 -0.58 -17.10
C ALA A 281 8.07 -0.08 -18.48
N GLY A 282 8.77 0.91 -19.07
CA GLY A 282 8.41 1.49 -20.36
C GLY A 282 7.00 2.13 -20.37
N THR A 283 6.50 2.54 -19.20
CA THR A 283 5.13 3.07 -19.06
C THR A 283 5.10 4.55 -18.67
N TYR A 284 6.27 5.22 -18.66
CA TYR A 284 6.34 6.66 -18.40
C TYR A 284 5.66 7.46 -19.53
N LEU A 285 5.42 8.74 -19.28
CA LEU A 285 4.88 9.62 -20.31
C LEU A 285 5.85 9.71 -21.50
N PRO A 286 5.34 9.90 -22.74
CA PRO A 286 6.17 10.21 -23.89
C PRO A 286 7.05 11.45 -23.67
N ASP A 287 8.21 11.52 -24.36
CA ASP A 287 9.13 12.64 -24.24
C ASP A 287 8.62 13.95 -24.87
N ASP A 288 7.77 13.85 -25.89
CA ASP A 288 7.21 15.01 -26.58
C ASP A 288 6.02 15.60 -25.80
N ASP A 289 5.99 16.92 -25.60
CA ASP A 289 5.03 17.66 -24.79
C ASP A 289 3.56 17.34 -25.12
N LEU A 290 3.17 17.31 -26.39
CA LEU A 290 1.79 17.10 -26.78
C LEU A 290 1.34 15.63 -26.63
N PRO A 291 2.10 14.62 -27.05
CA PRO A 291 1.85 13.23 -26.69
C PRO A 291 1.80 12.99 -25.18
N ALA A 292 2.73 13.58 -24.42
CA ALA A 292 2.74 13.49 -22.95
C ALA A 292 1.46 14.07 -22.33
N ALA A 293 1.04 15.25 -22.79
CA ALA A 293 -0.19 15.90 -22.35
C ALA A 293 -1.43 15.04 -22.65
N ARG A 294 -1.48 14.43 -23.83
CA ARG A 294 -2.56 13.52 -24.23
C ARG A 294 -2.63 12.29 -23.34
N GLU A 295 -1.49 11.66 -23.11
CA GLU A 295 -1.42 10.46 -22.28
C GLU A 295 -1.75 10.77 -20.82
N LEU A 296 -1.21 11.86 -20.26
CA LEU A 296 -1.58 12.28 -18.90
C LEU A 296 -3.08 12.59 -18.81
N GLY A 297 -3.62 13.31 -19.78
CA GLY A 297 -5.05 13.62 -19.84
C GLY A 297 -5.92 12.36 -19.82
N ARG A 298 -5.54 11.36 -20.63
CA ARG A 298 -6.19 10.04 -20.64
C ARG A 298 -6.15 9.39 -19.26
N ARG A 299 -5.00 9.38 -18.60
CA ARG A 299 -4.83 8.76 -17.28
C ARG A 299 -5.62 9.49 -16.18
N LEU A 300 -5.64 10.83 -16.22
CA LEU A 300 -6.44 11.63 -15.29
C LEU A 300 -7.95 11.37 -15.47
N ALA A 301 -8.44 11.37 -16.72
CA ALA A 301 -9.82 11.03 -17.03
C ALA A 301 -10.17 9.60 -16.62
N TRP A 302 -9.27 8.65 -16.85
CA TRP A 302 -9.43 7.26 -16.41
C TRP A 302 -9.58 7.15 -14.89
N CYS A 303 -8.75 7.88 -14.11
CA CYS A 303 -8.84 7.92 -12.65
C CYS A 303 -10.18 8.52 -12.19
N ALA A 304 -10.61 9.63 -12.78
CA ALA A 304 -11.91 10.24 -12.48
C ALA A 304 -13.06 9.27 -12.72
N GLN A 305 -13.04 8.56 -13.85
CA GLN A 305 -14.08 7.62 -14.25
C GLN A 305 -14.11 6.37 -13.36
N HIS A 306 -12.97 5.71 -13.12
CA HIS A 306 -12.92 4.40 -12.46
C HIS A 306 -12.69 4.46 -10.95
N LEU A 307 -11.98 5.48 -10.45
CA LEU A 307 -11.76 5.69 -9.03
C LEU A 307 -12.69 6.75 -8.44
N GLY A 308 -13.19 7.64 -9.31
CA GLY A 308 -13.98 8.81 -8.94
C GLY A 308 -13.20 9.82 -8.10
N VAL A 309 -11.88 9.83 -8.26
CA VAL A 309 -10.95 10.83 -7.71
C VAL A 309 -9.84 11.06 -8.73
N LEU A 310 -9.22 12.24 -8.70
CA LEU A 310 -7.96 12.45 -9.39
C LEU A 310 -6.80 11.85 -8.58
N PRO A 311 -5.69 11.48 -9.23
CA PRO A 311 -4.51 10.99 -8.54
C PRO A 311 -3.97 12.05 -7.59
N GLY A 312 -3.61 11.64 -6.36
CA GLY A 312 -2.89 12.49 -5.44
C GLY A 312 -1.41 12.64 -5.83
N PRO A 313 -0.65 13.49 -5.13
CA PRO A 313 0.78 13.68 -5.38
C PRO A 313 1.60 12.39 -5.30
N THR A 314 1.10 11.41 -4.56
CA THR A 314 1.68 10.07 -4.48
C THR A 314 0.58 9.01 -4.59
N PRO A 315 0.93 7.78 -5.00
CA PRO A 315 -0.04 6.68 -5.04
C PRO A 315 -0.75 6.45 -3.70
N ALA A 316 -0.05 6.57 -2.58
CA ALA A 316 -0.63 6.47 -1.24
C ALA A 316 -1.72 7.54 -0.99
N ARG A 317 -1.50 8.75 -1.45
CA ARG A 317 -2.48 9.85 -1.34
C ARG A 317 -3.70 9.60 -2.22
N THR A 318 -3.53 8.96 -3.37
CA THR A 318 -4.67 8.52 -4.20
C THR A 318 -5.50 7.47 -3.46
N GLY A 319 -4.85 6.47 -2.85
CA GLY A 319 -5.53 5.48 -2.01
C GLY A 319 -6.35 6.12 -0.89
N ALA A 320 -5.77 7.12 -0.20
CA ALA A 320 -6.45 7.90 0.84
C ALA A 320 -7.64 8.72 0.29
N ALA A 321 -7.48 9.36 -0.87
CA ALA A 321 -8.54 10.15 -1.50
C ALA A 321 -9.80 9.32 -1.82
N ILE A 322 -9.62 8.06 -2.22
CA ILE A 322 -10.74 7.12 -2.44
C ILE A 322 -11.47 6.84 -1.12
N VAL A 323 -10.73 6.63 -0.01
CA VAL A 323 -11.35 6.44 1.32
C VAL A 323 -12.14 7.68 1.72
N ASP A 324 -11.56 8.87 1.54
CA ASP A 324 -12.21 10.13 1.87
C ASP A 324 -13.46 10.39 1.02
N LYS A 325 -13.43 10.03 -0.25
CA LYS A 325 -14.62 10.08 -1.12
C LYS A 325 -15.73 9.20 -0.55
N ILE A 326 -15.42 7.94 -0.22
CA ILE A 326 -16.39 6.99 0.33
C ILE A 326 -16.98 7.54 1.64
N LYS A 327 -16.14 8.11 2.51
CA LYS A 327 -16.55 8.70 3.77
C LYS A 327 -17.51 9.89 3.55
N ARG A 328 -17.18 10.79 2.63
CA ARG A 328 -18.06 11.93 2.27
C ARG A 328 -19.41 11.48 1.70
N GLU A 329 -19.44 10.47 0.82
CA GLU A 329 -20.66 9.92 0.26
C GLU A 329 -21.57 9.31 1.31
N ARG A 330 -21.00 8.55 2.25
CA ARG A 330 -21.73 7.94 3.38
C ARG A 330 -22.32 9.01 4.30
N THR A 331 -21.57 10.04 4.61
CA THR A 331 -22.03 11.16 5.44
C THR A 331 -23.18 11.90 4.78
N ARG A 332 -23.10 12.19 3.48
CA ARG A 332 -24.15 12.87 2.73
C ARG A 332 -25.45 12.06 2.60
N SER A 333 -25.34 10.76 2.46
CA SER A 333 -26.49 9.87 2.31
C SER A 333 -27.20 9.55 3.61
N GLY A 334 -26.67 9.94 4.77
CA GLY A 334 -27.15 9.55 6.08
C GLY A 334 -27.11 8.03 6.33
N LYS A 335 -26.57 7.28 5.37
CA LYS A 335 -26.46 5.83 5.39
C LYS A 335 -25.05 5.43 5.78
N GLY A 336 -24.90 4.93 6.96
CA GLY A 336 -23.68 4.26 7.32
C GLY A 336 -22.95 4.84 8.50
N ILE A 337 -22.16 4.00 9.06
CA ILE A 337 -21.25 4.27 10.15
C ILE A 337 -20.34 5.40 9.71
N VAL A 338 -20.40 6.53 10.38
CA VAL A 338 -19.32 7.50 10.30
C VAL A 338 -18.13 6.81 10.94
N VAL A 339 -17.28 6.22 10.12
CA VAL A 339 -16.04 5.61 10.61
C VAL A 339 -15.21 6.74 11.19
N THR A 340 -15.36 6.90 12.49
CA THR A 340 -14.43 7.71 13.25
C THR A 340 -13.10 7.00 13.24
N THR A 341 -12.02 7.74 13.13
CA THR A 341 -10.65 7.27 13.28
C THR A 341 -10.57 6.26 14.42
N ALA A 342 -9.88 5.15 14.22
CA ALA A 342 -9.52 4.29 15.33
C ALA A 342 -8.67 5.12 16.30
N GLY A 343 -9.07 5.17 17.56
CA GLY A 343 -8.29 5.85 18.60
C GLY A 343 -6.89 5.22 18.72
N PRO A 344 -5.90 5.95 19.21
CA PRO A 344 -4.55 5.43 19.38
C PRO A 344 -4.54 4.27 20.39
N VAL A 345 -3.64 3.34 20.15
CA VAL A 345 -3.35 2.23 21.07
C VAL A 345 -1.94 2.46 21.63
N PRO A 346 -1.79 2.78 22.92
CA PRO A 346 -0.48 3.15 23.49
C PRO A 346 0.68 2.19 23.21
N PRO A 347 0.48 0.85 23.18
CA PRO A 347 1.57 -0.06 22.81
C PRO A 347 2.14 0.14 21.41
N LEU A 348 1.44 0.87 20.53
CA LEU A 348 1.89 1.18 19.17
C LEU A 348 2.53 2.57 19.07
N ASP A 349 2.39 3.40 20.11
CA ASP A 349 3.01 4.72 20.14
C ASP A 349 4.53 4.55 20.29
N GLY A 350 5.28 4.98 19.25
CA GLY A 350 6.73 4.86 19.22
C GLY A 350 7.26 3.45 18.91
N ALA A 351 6.41 2.46 18.65
CA ALA A 351 6.86 1.15 18.20
C ALA A 351 7.56 1.25 16.83
N PRO A 352 8.66 0.53 16.60
CA PRO A 352 9.29 0.47 15.30
C PRO A 352 8.30 0.02 14.22
N ARG A 353 8.42 0.60 13.04
CA ARG A 353 7.55 0.28 11.90
C ARG A 353 7.68 -1.21 11.57
N GLY A 354 6.60 -1.95 11.66
CA GLY A 354 6.56 -3.35 11.27
C GLY A 354 6.80 -4.39 12.36
N ASP A 355 7.18 -4.01 13.56
CA ASP A 355 7.49 -4.96 14.63
C ASP A 355 6.27 -5.71 15.17
N LEU A 356 5.08 -5.12 15.07
CA LEU A 356 3.87 -5.76 15.60
C LEU A 356 3.51 -7.06 14.85
N GLU A 357 3.48 -6.99 13.53
CA GLU A 357 3.15 -8.12 12.64
C GLU A 357 4.17 -8.12 11.49
N PRO A 358 5.37 -8.64 11.72
CA PRO A 358 6.40 -8.61 10.70
C PRO A 358 6.04 -9.50 9.50
N ALA A 359 6.59 -9.14 8.35
CA ALA A 359 6.53 -9.99 7.18
C ALA A 359 7.35 -11.26 7.40
N VAL A 360 6.93 -12.37 6.80
CA VAL A 360 7.69 -13.61 6.84
C VAL A 360 8.87 -13.50 5.88
N GLY A 361 10.06 -13.82 6.39
CA GLY A 361 11.24 -14.12 5.61
C GLY A 361 11.82 -15.43 6.12
N TRP A 362 11.76 -16.51 5.34
CA TRP A 362 12.24 -17.81 5.77
C TRP A 362 12.73 -18.63 4.57
N THR A 363 13.79 -19.36 4.80
CA THR A 363 14.38 -20.28 3.81
C THR A 363 14.88 -21.51 4.55
N ARG A 364 14.86 -22.67 3.91
CA ARG A 364 15.47 -23.89 4.40
C ARG A 364 16.42 -24.48 3.36
N VAL A 365 17.38 -25.24 3.83
CA VAL A 365 18.19 -26.08 2.96
C VAL A 365 17.33 -27.28 2.53
N PRO A 366 17.18 -27.55 1.21
CA PRO A 366 16.44 -28.70 0.74
C PRO A 366 17.20 -30.01 1.07
N GLU A 367 16.45 -31.03 1.44
CA GLU A 367 16.98 -32.38 1.63
C GLU A 367 17.14 -33.09 0.27
N ALA A 368 17.93 -34.16 0.22
CA ALA A 368 18.09 -34.95 -0.99
C ALA A 368 16.74 -35.48 -1.55
N ALA A 369 15.78 -35.76 -0.65
CA ALA A 369 14.43 -36.17 -1.04
C ALA A 369 13.61 -35.03 -1.67
N ASP A 370 13.86 -33.77 -1.31
CA ASP A 370 13.20 -32.62 -1.91
C ASP A 370 13.70 -32.33 -3.33
N LEU A 371 14.93 -32.75 -3.64
CA LEU A 371 15.61 -32.54 -4.92
C LEU A 371 15.37 -33.70 -5.91
N ALA A 372 14.75 -34.80 -5.46
CA ALA A 372 14.47 -35.95 -6.32
C ALA A 372 13.36 -35.60 -7.33
N ASP A 373 13.58 -35.96 -8.60
CA ASP A 373 12.62 -35.80 -9.70
C ASP A 373 12.12 -34.35 -9.91
N VAL A 374 12.90 -33.35 -9.48
CA VAL A 374 12.58 -31.94 -9.66
C VAL A 374 13.07 -31.48 -11.04
N CYS A 375 12.20 -30.79 -11.76
CA CYS A 375 12.52 -30.17 -13.04
C CYS A 375 12.16 -28.68 -13.12
N ARG A 376 11.47 -28.14 -12.12
CA ARG A 376 11.01 -26.74 -12.09
C ARG A 376 11.21 -26.12 -10.71
N LEU A 377 11.64 -24.86 -10.71
CA LEU A 377 11.63 -23.98 -9.54
C LEU A 377 10.50 -22.97 -9.75
N VAL A 378 9.48 -23.03 -8.89
CA VAL A 378 8.26 -22.25 -9.07
C VAL A 378 8.03 -21.34 -7.87
N SER A 379 7.89 -20.04 -8.14
CA SER A 379 7.38 -19.06 -7.17
C SER A 379 5.90 -18.84 -7.40
N ILE A 380 5.11 -19.04 -6.35
CA ILE A 380 3.70 -18.65 -6.32
C ILE A 380 3.50 -17.47 -5.39
N ASP A 381 2.73 -16.47 -5.84
CA ASP A 381 2.43 -15.26 -5.08
C ASP A 381 0.92 -15.07 -4.87
N GLN A 382 0.57 -14.45 -3.76
CA GLN A 382 -0.81 -14.14 -3.46
C GLN A 382 -1.26 -12.88 -4.22
N ARG A 383 -1.99 -13.08 -5.33
CA ARG A 383 -2.38 -11.99 -6.23
C ARG A 383 -3.11 -10.86 -5.50
N ALA A 384 -2.48 -9.67 -5.43
CA ALA A 384 -2.96 -8.49 -4.73
C ALA A 384 -3.40 -8.81 -3.27
N ALA A 385 -2.55 -9.50 -2.53
CA ALA A 385 -2.77 -9.97 -1.15
C ALA A 385 -3.35 -8.90 -0.22
N TYR A 386 -2.71 -7.75 -0.17
CA TYR A 386 -3.12 -6.65 0.70
C TYR A 386 -4.50 -6.10 0.34
N LEU A 387 -4.80 -5.96 -0.94
CA LEU A 387 -6.10 -5.48 -1.40
C LEU A 387 -7.21 -6.49 -1.06
N ALA A 388 -6.94 -7.77 -1.29
CA ALA A 388 -7.87 -8.85 -0.95
C ALA A 388 -8.13 -8.89 0.56
N SER A 389 -7.08 -8.81 1.37
CA SER A 389 -7.17 -8.84 2.84
C SER A 389 -7.89 -7.63 3.40
N ALA A 390 -7.56 -6.42 2.93
CA ALA A 390 -8.22 -5.18 3.34
C ALA A 390 -9.73 -5.20 3.07
N GLY A 391 -10.16 -5.81 1.96
CA GLY A 391 -11.59 -5.94 1.63
C GLY A 391 -12.34 -7.00 2.44
N MET A 392 -11.65 -7.93 3.09
CA MET A 392 -12.26 -9.03 3.83
C MET A 392 -12.35 -8.78 5.33
N LEU A 393 -11.40 -8.05 5.89
CA LEU A 393 -11.26 -7.88 7.33
C LEU A 393 -12.33 -6.94 7.92
N GLU A 394 -12.82 -7.33 9.07
CA GLU A 394 -13.50 -6.42 9.99
C GLU A 394 -12.45 -5.66 10.79
N LEU A 395 -12.41 -4.34 10.63
CA LEU A 395 -11.45 -3.44 11.25
C LEU A 395 -12.13 -2.62 12.32
N GLY A 396 -11.45 -2.44 13.45
CA GLY A 396 -11.95 -1.66 14.57
C GLY A 396 -11.89 -0.16 14.32
N TYR A 397 -12.85 0.57 14.88
CA TYR A 397 -12.90 2.04 14.83
C TYR A 397 -13.47 2.62 16.13
N GLY A 398 -13.33 3.92 16.32
CA GLY A 398 -13.65 4.60 17.57
C GLY A 398 -12.57 4.42 18.63
N GLN A 399 -12.93 4.60 19.90
CA GLN A 399 -12.00 4.49 21.02
C GLN A 399 -11.86 3.04 21.48
N PRO A 400 -10.64 2.52 21.61
CA PRO A 400 -10.42 1.19 22.15
C PRO A 400 -10.66 1.16 23.65
N LYS A 401 -11.01 -0.02 24.15
CA LYS A 401 -11.07 -0.32 25.60
C LYS A 401 -9.82 -1.09 26.00
N HIS A 402 -9.17 -0.65 27.05
CA HIS A 402 -8.09 -1.36 27.68
C HIS A 402 -8.64 -2.40 28.67
N LEU A 403 -8.28 -3.66 28.45
CA LEU A 403 -8.64 -4.78 29.31
C LEU A 403 -7.36 -5.23 30.04
N THR A 404 -7.31 -4.96 31.33
CA THR A 404 -6.19 -5.35 32.19
C THR A 404 -6.48 -6.68 32.88
N GLY A 405 -5.51 -7.56 32.90
CA GLY A 405 -5.60 -8.90 33.49
C GLY A 405 -6.20 -9.96 32.54
N GLY A 406 -5.60 -11.13 32.57
CA GLY A 406 -5.89 -12.23 31.64
C GLY A 406 -7.35 -12.67 31.64
N ALA A 407 -7.99 -12.76 32.80
CA ALA A 407 -9.40 -13.14 32.91
C ALA A 407 -10.34 -12.14 32.18
N SER A 408 -10.04 -10.83 32.27
CA SER A 408 -10.84 -9.81 31.58
C SER A 408 -10.62 -9.84 30.08
N ALA A 409 -9.36 -10.08 29.65
CA ALA A 409 -9.02 -10.19 28.24
C ALA A 409 -9.62 -11.47 27.64
N ALA A 410 -9.47 -12.62 28.28
CA ALA A 410 -10.06 -13.88 27.84
C ALA A 410 -11.60 -13.83 27.75
N ALA A 411 -12.25 -13.20 28.75
CA ALA A 411 -13.71 -13.03 28.74
C ALA A 411 -14.24 -12.14 27.60
N ALA A 412 -13.39 -11.32 26.98
CA ALA A 412 -13.78 -10.53 25.81
C ALA A 412 -13.93 -11.37 24.54
N VAL A 413 -13.31 -12.54 24.49
CA VAL A 413 -13.49 -13.52 23.41
C VAL A 413 -14.79 -14.27 23.66
N GLY A 414 -15.85 -13.84 23.02
CA GLY A 414 -17.20 -14.37 23.24
C GLY A 414 -17.68 -15.29 22.10
N GLU A 415 -18.94 -15.73 22.21
CA GLU A 415 -19.60 -16.53 21.18
C GLU A 415 -19.62 -15.87 19.78
N LYS A 416 -19.55 -14.54 19.75
CA LYS A 416 -19.51 -13.76 18.49
C LYS A 416 -18.11 -13.70 17.85
N GLY A 417 -17.14 -14.36 18.43
CA GLY A 417 -15.73 -14.36 17.99
C GLY A 417 -14.87 -13.38 18.81
N THR A 418 -13.63 -13.26 18.40
CA THR A 418 -12.62 -12.39 19.00
C THR A 418 -12.83 -10.96 18.51
N PRO A 419 -13.05 -9.97 19.40
CA PRO A 419 -13.20 -8.59 18.97
C PRO A 419 -11.89 -8.06 18.35
N PHE A 420 -12.02 -7.17 17.37
CA PHE A 420 -10.86 -6.52 16.77
C PHE A 420 -10.04 -5.78 17.83
N GLY A 421 -8.73 -6.06 17.86
CA GLY A 421 -7.87 -5.47 18.86
C GLY A 421 -6.41 -5.90 18.77
N LEU A 422 -5.70 -5.53 19.81
CA LEU A 422 -4.32 -5.83 20.07
C LEU A 422 -4.24 -6.64 21.37
N TRP A 423 -3.59 -7.77 21.35
CA TRP A 423 -3.57 -8.78 22.43
C TRP A 423 -2.15 -9.06 22.87
N ARG A 424 -1.90 -9.00 24.16
CA ARG A 424 -0.63 -9.39 24.75
C ARG A 424 -0.67 -10.85 25.15
N ILE A 425 0.12 -11.66 24.46
CA ILE A 425 0.14 -13.11 24.60
C ILE A 425 1.57 -13.63 24.81
N THR A 426 1.67 -14.86 25.25
CA THR A 426 2.91 -15.62 25.27
C THR A 426 2.89 -16.63 24.13
N LEU A 427 3.73 -16.42 23.11
CA LEU A 427 3.99 -17.40 22.06
C LEU A 427 4.79 -18.56 22.65
N PRO A 428 4.36 -19.82 22.53
CA PRO A 428 5.12 -20.97 23.03
C PRO A 428 6.40 -21.20 22.23
N ALA A 429 7.35 -21.92 22.80
CA ALA A 429 8.55 -22.34 22.08
C ALA A 429 8.18 -23.29 20.92
N GLY A 430 8.70 -23.05 19.73
CA GLY A 430 8.35 -23.83 18.52
C GLY A 430 8.62 -25.32 18.68
N GLN A 431 9.72 -25.71 19.35
CA GLN A 431 10.09 -27.11 19.60
C GLN A 431 9.13 -27.86 20.54
N THR A 432 8.28 -27.16 21.29
CA THR A 432 7.27 -27.79 22.14
C THR A 432 5.98 -28.11 21.38
N LEU A 433 5.90 -27.68 20.12
CA LEU A 433 4.73 -27.84 19.26
C LEU A 433 4.96 -28.94 18.23
N SER A 434 3.90 -29.66 17.90
CA SER A 434 3.91 -30.64 16.80
C SER A 434 3.75 -29.97 15.45
N LEU A 435 4.71 -29.12 15.08
CA LEU A 435 4.71 -28.39 13.81
C LEU A 435 5.55 -29.10 12.74
N PRO A 436 5.20 -28.96 11.44
CA PRO A 436 6.03 -29.47 10.37
C PRO A 436 7.40 -28.74 10.33
N GLU A 437 8.49 -29.48 10.35
CA GLU A 437 9.85 -28.93 10.31
C GLU A 437 10.17 -28.17 9.02
N LYS A 438 9.50 -28.54 7.92
CA LYS A 438 9.68 -27.93 6.59
C LYS A 438 8.80 -26.70 6.35
N MET A 439 8.29 -26.10 7.42
CA MET A 439 7.47 -24.87 7.38
C MET A 439 8.06 -23.81 8.32
N PRO A 440 7.96 -22.52 7.97
CA PRO A 440 8.29 -21.47 8.93
C PRO A 440 7.42 -21.57 10.18
N LEU A 441 7.88 -21.05 11.31
CA LEU A 441 7.04 -20.92 12.51
C LEU A 441 5.80 -20.05 12.20
N PRO A 442 4.66 -20.27 12.85
CA PRO A 442 3.41 -19.56 12.59
C PRO A 442 3.49 -18.04 12.74
N HIS A 443 4.35 -17.57 13.63
CA HIS A 443 4.58 -16.15 13.82
C HIS A 443 6.08 -15.84 13.80
N PRO A 444 6.54 -14.78 13.11
CA PRO A 444 7.97 -14.45 13.03
C PRO A 444 8.66 -14.17 14.36
N HIS A 445 7.92 -13.72 15.39
CA HIS A 445 8.46 -13.54 16.74
C HIS A 445 8.54 -14.82 17.56
N MET A 446 7.98 -15.94 17.07
CA MET A 446 8.08 -17.22 17.76
C MET A 446 9.51 -17.73 17.65
N LEU A 447 10.09 -18.11 18.78
CA LEU A 447 11.42 -18.72 18.84
C LEU A 447 11.30 -20.25 18.94
N ALA A 448 12.35 -20.94 18.48
CA ALA A 448 12.36 -22.40 18.51
C ALA A 448 12.45 -22.95 19.93
N ASP A 449 13.26 -22.33 20.79
CA ASP A 449 13.75 -22.88 22.06
C ASP A 449 13.14 -22.24 23.32
N GLN A 450 12.45 -21.12 23.20
CA GLN A 450 11.87 -20.42 24.34
C GLN A 450 10.56 -19.72 24.03
N PRO A 451 9.66 -19.58 25.02
CA PRO A 451 8.46 -18.79 24.87
C PRO A 451 8.78 -17.29 24.80
N VAL A 452 7.96 -16.53 24.07
CA VAL A 452 8.13 -15.09 23.88
C VAL A 452 6.83 -14.36 24.17
N GLN A 453 6.83 -13.41 25.10
CA GLN A 453 5.69 -12.53 25.31
C GLN A 453 5.73 -11.38 24.30
N THR A 454 4.64 -11.20 23.56
CA THR A 454 4.54 -10.17 22.52
C THR A 454 3.10 -9.67 22.36
N TRP A 455 2.96 -8.58 21.60
CA TRP A 455 1.67 -8.09 21.15
C TRP A 455 1.35 -8.66 19.78
N VAL A 456 0.12 -9.11 19.59
CA VAL A 456 -0.39 -9.62 18.31
C VAL A 456 -1.76 -9.03 17.99
N THR A 457 -2.12 -9.00 16.72
CA THR A 457 -3.47 -8.62 16.28
C THR A 457 -4.48 -9.75 16.55
N THR A 458 -5.76 -9.40 16.55
CA THR A 458 -6.86 -10.39 16.57
C THR A 458 -6.68 -11.47 15.49
N VAL A 459 -6.22 -11.07 14.30
CA VAL A 459 -5.99 -12.01 13.19
C VAL A 459 -4.97 -13.08 13.55
N THR A 460 -3.86 -12.67 14.17
CA THR A 460 -2.83 -13.62 14.63
C THR A 460 -3.33 -14.48 15.79
N LEU A 461 -4.03 -13.88 16.76
CA LEU A 461 -4.60 -14.63 17.88
C LEU A 461 -5.54 -15.75 17.38
N ASP A 462 -6.47 -15.43 16.48
CA ASP A 462 -7.39 -16.42 15.91
C ASP A 462 -6.64 -17.47 15.07
N ALA A 463 -5.62 -17.03 14.30
CA ALA A 463 -4.80 -17.92 13.48
C ALA A 463 -4.01 -18.94 14.31
N LEU A 464 -3.46 -18.55 15.46
CA LEU A 464 -2.76 -19.49 16.35
C LEU A 464 -3.69 -20.54 16.95
N ARG A 465 -4.96 -20.20 17.14
CA ARG A 465 -5.98 -21.10 17.70
C ARG A 465 -6.49 -22.12 16.68
N GLU A 466 -6.31 -21.89 15.39
CA GLU A 466 -6.64 -22.85 14.34
C GLU A 466 -5.80 -24.14 14.50
N PRO A 467 -6.32 -25.29 14.05
CA PRO A 467 -5.57 -26.54 14.09
C PRO A 467 -4.23 -26.47 13.34
N ALA A 468 -3.25 -27.23 13.78
CA ALA A 468 -1.94 -27.33 13.12
C ALA A 468 -2.04 -27.76 11.65
N ALA A 469 -3.00 -28.61 11.32
CA ALA A 469 -3.27 -29.02 9.93
C ALA A 469 -3.70 -27.85 9.02
N ASP A 470 -4.30 -26.82 9.58
CA ASP A 470 -4.70 -25.60 8.88
C ASP A 470 -3.68 -24.46 9.04
N GLY A 471 -2.55 -24.75 9.66
CA GLY A 471 -1.39 -23.86 9.81
C GLY A 471 -1.28 -23.18 11.17
N GLY A 472 -2.26 -23.31 12.07
CA GLY A 472 -2.20 -22.82 13.45
C GLY A 472 -1.34 -23.68 14.36
N ILE A 473 -1.56 -23.57 15.67
CA ILE A 473 -0.93 -24.43 16.67
C ILE A 473 -1.95 -25.16 17.53
N GLY A 474 -3.25 -24.91 17.31
CA GLY A 474 -4.35 -25.50 18.07
C GLY A 474 -4.40 -25.05 19.53
N ALA A 475 -3.77 -23.92 19.86
CA ALA A 475 -3.73 -23.38 21.21
C ALA A 475 -5.09 -22.81 21.63
N ASP A 476 -5.47 -22.97 22.88
CA ASP A 476 -6.55 -22.17 23.45
C ASP A 476 -6.00 -20.85 24.07
N LEU A 477 -6.89 -20.07 24.70
CA LEU A 477 -6.47 -18.77 25.25
C LEU A 477 -5.60 -18.94 26.52
N ASP A 478 -5.78 -20.04 27.25
CA ASP A 478 -5.00 -20.34 28.44
C ASP A 478 -3.58 -20.77 28.02
N ASP A 479 -3.44 -21.54 26.93
CA ASP A 479 -2.14 -21.93 26.37
C ASP A 479 -1.33 -20.70 25.90
N LEU A 480 -2.01 -19.67 25.42
CA LEU A 480 -1.40 -18.42 24.94
C LEU A 480 -1.14 -17.41 26.06
N ASP A 481 -1.50 -17.71 27.30
CA ASP A 481 -1.33 -16.83 28.46
C ASP A 481 -1.68 -15.37 28.13
N VAL A 482 -2.94 -15.16 27.71
CA VAL A 482 -3.43 -13.81 27.37
C VAL A 482 -3.47 -12.94 28.61
N THR A 483 -2.62 -11.92 28.69
CA THR A 483 -2.46 -11.09 29.90
C THR A 483 -3.17 -9.76 29.81
N GLU A 484 -3.35 -9.19 28.62
CA GLU A 484 -3.82 -7.82 28.42
C GLU A 484 -4.37 -7.68 27.01
N ALA A 485 -5.34 -6.78 26.80
CA ALA A 485 -5.84 -6.48 25.46
C ALA A 485 -6.32 -5.03 25.31
N TRP A 486 -6.21 -4.51 24.09
CA TRP A 486 -6.87 -3.28 23.64
C TRP A 486 -7.89 -3.65 22.58
N VAL A 487 -9.17 -3.58 22.87
CA VAL A 487 -10.23 -4.02 21.98
C VAL A 487 -11.13 -2.87 21.54
N TYR A 488 -11.57 -2.90 20.30
CA TYR A 488 -12.49 -1.91 19.76
C TYR A 488 -13.91 -2.42 19.86
N PRO A 489 -14.79 -1.69 20.58
CA PRO A 489 -16.21 -2.05 20.70
C PRO A 489 -16.96 -1.99 19.36
N GLN A 490 -16.42 -1.21 18.42
CA GLN A 490 -16.99 -1.04 17.09
C GLN A 490 -16.03 -1.57 16.04
N GLN A 491 -16.53 -2.42 15.17
CA GLN A 491 -15.78 -3.00 14.07
C GLN A 491 -16.67 -3.20 12.84
N GLY A 492 -16.06 -3.31 11.68
CA GLY A 492 -16.77 -3.56 10.44
C GLY A 492 -15.82 -3.56 9.24
N ARG A 493 -16.36 -3.93 8.09
CA ARG A 493 -15.60 -4.00 6.82
C ARG A 493 -15.42 -2.60 6.22
N VAL A 494 -14.64 -1.75 6.91
CA VAL A 494 -14.49 -0.33 6.57
C VAL A 494 -13.80 -0.09 5.23
N LEU A 495 -12.90 -0.99 4.82
CA LEU A 495 -12.17 -0.93 3.56
C LEU A 495 -12.81 -1.75 2.43
N ASP A 496 -13.95 -2.42 2.64
CA ASP A 496 -14.59 -3.25 1.60
C ASP A 496 -14.93 -2.47 0.32
N LYS A 497 -15.60 -1.32 0.43
CA LYS A 497 -15.94 -0.48 -0.72
C LYS A 497 -14.69 0.06 -1.42
N TRP A 498 -13.67 0.44 -0.65
CA TRP A 498 -12.38 0.89 -1.17
C TRP A 498 -11.69 -0.22 -1.97
N ALA A 499 -11.61 -1.42 -1.39
CA ALA A 499 -11.02 -2.58 -2.05
C ALA A 499 -11.81 -2.99 -3.31
N LYS A 500 -13.14 -2.86 -3.29
CA LYS A 500 -14.00 -3.13 -4.44
C LYS A 500 -13.71 -2.18 -5.60
N ILE A 501 -13.64 -0.86 -5.34
CA ILE A 501 -13.31 0.15 -6.37
C ILE A 501 -11.97 -0.18 -7.03
N LEU A 502 -10.92 -0.40 -6.22
CA LEU A 502 -9.59 -0.70 -6.75
C LEU A 502 -9.52 -2.03 -7.51
N ARG A 503 -10.29 -3.02 -7.07
CA ARG A 503 -10.38 -4.33 -7.76
C ARG A 503 -11.03 -4.20 -9.13
N GLU A 504 -12.15 -3.48 -9.21
CA GLU A 504 -12.87 -3.24 -10.46
C GLU A 504 -12.00 -2.42 -11.43
N ALA A 505 -11.37 -1.36 -10.93
CA ALA A 505 -10.44 -0.55 -11.70
C ALA A 505 -9.26 -1.39 -12.24
N ARG A 506 -8.63 -2.22 -11.36
CA ARG A 506 -7.53 -3.10 -11.76
C ARG A 506 -7.95 -4.14 -12.81
N LYS A 507 -9.16 -4.68 -12.66
CA LYS A 507 -9.71 -5.60 -13.68
C LYS A 507 -9.81 -4.88 -15.03
N THR A 508 -10.36 -3.68 -15.06
CA THR A 508 -10.45 -2.88 -16.30
C THR A 508 -9.06 -2.64 -16.91
N ALA A 509 -8.07 -2.23 -16.11
CA ALA A 509 -6.71 -2.00 -16.61
C ALA A 509 -6.07 -3.28 -17.20
N VAL A 510 -6.33 -4.45 -16.59
CA VAL A 510 -5.87 -5.74 -17.12
C VAL A 510 -6.60 -6.11 -18.41
N ASP A 511 -7.93 -6.00 -18.44
CA ASP A 511 -8.74 -6.36 -19.59
C ASP A 511 -8.40 -5.47 -20.82
N THR A 512 -8.05 -4.21 -20.60
CA THR A 512 -7.64 -3.27 -21.64
C THR A 512 -6.13 -3.26 -21.92
N ARG A 513 -5.37 -4.13 -21.26
CA ARG A 513 -3.90 -4.20 -21.34
C ARG A 513 -3.19 -2.86 -21.04
N ASP A 514 -3.78 -2.03 -20.18
CA ASP A 514 -3.20 -0.76 -19.74
C ASP A 514 -2.16 -1.01 -18.63
N ALA A 515 -0.92 -1.23 -19.02
CA ALA A 515 0.18 -1.55 -18.11
C ALA A 515 0.46 -0.39 -17.13
N ALA A 516 0.38 0.86 -17.60
CA ALA A 516 0.59 2.04 -16.77
C ALA A 516 -0.45 2.12 -15.63
N MET A 517 -1.74 1.99 -15.97
CA MET A 517 -2.79 2.05 -14.96
C MET A 517 -2.79 0.82 -14.06
N LYS A 518 -2.43 -0.38 -14.57
CA LYS A 518 -2.24 -1.59 -13.75
C LYS A 518 -1.16 -1.38 -12.68
N GLY A 519 -0.01 -0.83 -13.07
CA GLY A 519 1.12 -0.50 -12.16
C GLY A 519 0.71 0.55 -11.14
N PHE A 520 0.15 1.68 -11.59
CA PHE A 520 -0.33 2.75 -10.74
C PHE A 520 -1.32 2.27 -9.66
N LEU A 521 -2.31 1.46 -10.02
CA LEU A 521 -3.25 0.89 -9.04
C LEU A 521 -2.56 -0.01 -8.03
N GLY A 522 -1.58 -0.80 -8.46
CA GLY A 522 -0.72 -1.58 -7.59
C GLY A 522 -0.09 -0.71 -6.51
N SER A 523 0.53 0.38 -6.92
CA SER A 523 1.17 1.34 -6.03
C SER A 523 0.17 2.09 -5.15
N CYS A 524 -1.05 2.36 -5.61
CA CYS A 524 -2.09 3.02 -4.79
C CYS A 524 -2.45 2.20 -3.55
N TYR A 525 -2.78 0.91 -3.69
CA TYR A 525 -3.18 0.13 -2.51
C TYR A 525 -1.99 -0.29 -1.66
N LYS A 526 -0.86 -0.62 -2.28
CA LYS A 526 0.37 -0.95 -1.57
C LYS A 526 0.88 0.26 -0.77
N GLY A 527 0.99 1.39 -1.43
CA GLY A 527 1.43 2.64 -0.83
C GLY A 527 0.51 3.12 0.28
N TYR A 528 -0.82 3.06 0.10
CA TYR A 528 -1.76 3.48 1.13
C TYR A 528 -1.66 2.61 2.38
N ILE A 529 -1.72 1.28 2.23
CA ILE A 529 -1.61 0.36 3.36
C ILE A 529 -0.24 0.47 4.02
N GLY A 530 0.84 0.53 3.22
CA GLY A 530 2.20 0.68 3.74
C GLY A 530 2.39 1.96 4.56
N ARG A 531 1.74 3.06 4.18
CA ARG A 531 1.86 4.35 4.86
C ARG A 531 0.92 4.53 6.06
N MET A 532 -0.02 3.64 6.30
CA MET A 532 -0.89 3.70 7.48
C MET A 532 -0.13 3.73 8.81
N VAL A 533 1.11 3.27 8.85
CA VAL A 533 1.97 3.26 10.03
C VAL A 533 2.83 4.53 10.16
N ASN A 534 2.87 5.38 9.14
CA ASN A 534 3.73 6.56 9.14
C ASN A 534 2.96 7.82 9.57
N PRO A 535 3.13 8.32 10.80
CA PRO A 535 2.42 9.51 11.27
C PRO A 535 2.80 10.76 10.46
N ASP A 536 4.06 10.86 10.01
CA ASP A 536 4.56 12.04 9.28
C ASP A 536 3.88 12.25 7.94
N MET A 537 3.38 11.17 7.33
CA MET A 537 2.61 11.23 6.10
C MET A 537 1.23 11.87 6.28
N TRP A 538 0.69 11.85 7.51
CA TRP A 538 -0.68 12.19 7.84
C TRP A 538 -0.80 13.35 8.84
N THR A 539 0.16 14.27 8.85
CA THR A 539 0.26 15.38 9.83
C THR A 539 -0.89 16.38 9.76
N ALA A 540 -1.43 16.66 8.56
CA ALA A 540 -2.57 17.55 8.44
C ALA A 540 -3.79 16.98 9.19
N THR A 541 -4.44 17.78 10.03
CA THR A 541 -5.56 17.38 10.89
C THR A 541 -6.65 16.61 10.14
N ARG A 542 -6.96 17.01 8.90
CA ARG A 542 -7.93 16.34 8.03
C ARG A 542 -7.47 14.96 7.53
N MET A 543 -6.18 14.62 7.64
CA MET A 543 -5.58 13.39 7.14
C MET A 543 -5.18 12.42 8.26
N GLN A 544 -5.17 12.86 9.51
CA GLN A 544 -4.74 12.03 10.66
C GLN A 544 -5.50 10.71 10.79
N HIS A 545 -6.73 10.66 10.31
CA HIS A 545 -7.53 9.43 10.32
C HIS A 545 -7.02 8.33 9.38
N HIS A 546 -6.04 8.61 8.52
CA HIS A 546 -5.35 7.60 7.71
C HIS A 546 -4.17 6.95 8.43
N HIS A 547 -3.72 7.51 9.56
CA HIS A 547 -2.74 6.86 10.43
C HIS A 547 -3.42 5.72 11.18
N GLN A 548 -3.26 4.49 10.70
CA GLN A 548 -3.96 3.30 11.15
C GLN A 548 -3.00 2.10 11.28
N PRO A 549 -2.01 2.15 12.20
CA PRO A 549 -0.98 1.12 12.32
C PRO A 549 -1.57 -0.27 12.62
N LEU A 550 -2.62 -0.35 13.44
CA LEU A 550 -3.26 -1.62 13.77
C LEU A 550 -4.02 -2.23 12.57
N TRP A 551 -4.63 -1.40 11.72
CA TRP A 551 -5.26 -1.90 10.48
C TRP A 551 -4.21 -2.49 9.55
N ARG A 552 -3.09 -1.78 9.34
CA ARG A 552 -1.98 -2.29 8.55
C ARG A 552 -1.46 -3.62 9.09
N ALA A 553 -1.17 -3.69 10.39
CA ALA A 553 -0.69 -4.89 11.05
C ALA A 553 -1.65 -6.07 10.82
N SER A 554 -2.96 -5.85 11.00
CA SER A 554 -3.98 -6.88 10.78
C SER A 554 -4.06 -7.34 9.31
N ILE A 555 -3.88 -6.43 8.35
CA ILE A 555 -3.84 -6.77 6.92
C ILE A 555 -2.63 -7.65 6.61
N ILE A 556 -1.45 -7.31 7.13
CA ILE A 556 -0.23 -8.10 6.96
C ILE A 556 -0.37 -9.48 7.61
N ALA A 557 -0.85 -9.53 8.85
CA ALA A 557 -1.11 -10.80 9.55
C ALA A 557 -2.05 -11.70 8.74
N HIS A 558 -3.12 -11.12 8.16
CA HIS A 558 -4.08 -11.88 7.36
C HIS A 558 -3.47 -12.39 6.05
N CYS A 559 -2.61 -11.61 5.38
CA CYS A 559 -1.88 -12.08 4.20
C CYS A 559 -0.98 -13.25 4.54
N ARG A 560 -0.16 -13.12 5.60
CA ARG A 560 0.73 -14.15 6.11
C ARG A 560 -0.03 -15.44 6.43
N TRP A 561 -1.14 -15.31 7.15
CA TRP A 561 -1.97 -16.44 7.53
C TRP A 561 -2.57 -17.16 6.33
N ARG A 562 -3.11 -16.43 5.36
CA ARG A 562 -3.65 -17.03 4.14
C ARG A 562 -2.58 -17.77 3.35
N GLY A 563 -1.39 -17.19 3.19
CA GLY A 563 -0.25 -17.84 2.54
C GLY A 563 0.11 -19.14 3.24
N ARG A 564 0.24 -19.13 4.57
CA ARG A 564 0.54 -20.30 5.37
C ARG A 564 -0.51 -21.41 5.22
N ARG A 565 -1.81 -21.08 5.26
CA ARG A 565 -2.89 -22.05 5.06
C ARG A 565 -2.82 -22.73 3.67
N VAL A 566 -2.50 -21.95 2.64
CA VAL A 566 -2.30 -22.51 1.30
C VAL A 566 -1.08 -23.42 1.27
N ALA A 567 0.04 -23.01 1.85
CA ALA A 567 1.24 -23.83 1.91
C ALA A 567 1.01 -25.15 2.66
N MET A 568 0.27 -25.13 3.76
CA MET A 568 -0.14 -26.36 4.48
C MET A 568 -1.06 -27.26 3.64
N ARG A 569 -1.96 -26.67 2.85
CA ARG A 569 -2.81 -27.43 1.92
C ARG A 569 -1.96 -28.09 0.83
N ILE A 570 -1.05 -27.36 0.19
CA ILE A 570 -0.13 -27.88 -0.82
C ILE A 570 0.71 -29.02 -0.24
N ALA A 571 1.25 -28.85 0.96
CA ALA A 571 2.01 -29.90 1.63
C ALA A 571 1.19 -31.18 1.84
N ARG A 572 -0.08 -31.06 2.19
CA ARG A 572 -0.99 -32.20 2.40
C ARG A 572 -1.45 -32.86 1.10
N GLU A 573 -1.80 -32.06 0.09
CA GLU A 573 -2.40 -32.54 -1.16
C GLU A 573 -1.33 -33.03 -2.16
N HIS A 574 -0.21 -32.33 -2.25
CA HIS A 574 0.86 -32.58 -3.22
C HIS A 574 2.12 -33.17 -2.60
N GLN A 575 2.22 -33.26 -1.27
CA GLN A 575 3.44 -33.68 -0.53
C GLN A 575 4.65 -32.77 -0.86
N ARG A 576 4.38 -31.50 -1.25
CA ARG A 576 5.40 -30.49 -1.59
C ARG A 576 5.49 -29.45 -0.49
N TRP A 577 6.70 -29.28 0.01
CA TRP A 577 7.02 -28.29 1.04
C TRP A 577 7.76 -27.11 0.44
N PRO A 578 7.49 -25.87 0.89
CA PRO A 578 8.22 -24.73 0.39
C PRO A 578 9.70 -24.80 0.78
N VAL A 579 10.56 -24.23 -0.06
CA VAL A 579 11.99 -24.05 0.24
C VAL A 579 12.28 -22.62 0.70
N ARG A 580 11.44 -21.67 0.31
CA ARG A 580 11.55 -20.26 0.68
C ARG A 580 10.18 -19.62 0.77
N THR A 581 10.03 -18.64 1.65
CA THR A 581 8.93 -17.68 1.61
C THR A 581 9.42 -16.28 1.93
N VAL A 582 8.92 -15.29 1.20
CA VAL A 582 9.17 -13.87 1.43
C VAL A 582 7.84 -13.14 1.31
N THR A 583 7.38 -12.56 2.40
CA THR A 583 6.10 -11.83 2.50
C THR A 583 4.90 -12.72 2.13
N ASP A 584 4.44 -12.71 0.90
CA ASP A 584 3.29 -13.43 0.33
C ASP A 584 3.68 -14.40 -0.80
N SER A 585 4.96 -14.41 -1.18
CA SER A 585 5.54 -15.31 -2.18
C SER A 585 6.09 -16.59 -1.54
N TRP A 586 5.87 -17.73 -2.17
CA TRP A 586 6.27 -19.05 -1.73
C TRP A 586 6.94 -19.82 -2.86
N VAL A 587 8.14 -20.31 -2.64
CA VAL A 587 8.97 -21.01 -3.64
C VAL A 587 8.96 -22.51 -3.39
N TYR A 588 8.72 -23.26 -4.46
CA TYR A 588 8.62 -24.72 -4.46
C TYR A 588 9.51 -25.36 -5.51
N LEU A 589 9.90 -26.59 -5.24
CA LEU A 589 10.57 -27.50 -6.16
C LEU A 589 9.52 -28.48 -6.68
N LEU A 590 9.25 -28.48 -7.99
CA LEU A 590 8.17 -29.24 -8.60
C LEU A 590 8.69 -30.21 -9.66
N SER A 591 7.98 -31.33 -9.82
CA SER A 591 8.17 -32.28 -10.91
C SER A 591 7.44 -31.82 -12.18
N GLU A 592 7.70 -32.47 -13.30
CA GLU A 592 7.04 -32.19 -14.58
C GLU A 592 5.52 -32.37 -14.47
N GLY A 593 4.75 -31.40 -14.97
CA GLY A 593 3.30 -31.44 -15.00
C GLY A 593 2.60 -31.24 -13.66
N GLU A 594 3.38 -31.00 -12.58
CA GLU A 594 2.81 -30.70 -11.26
C GLU A 594 2.38 -29.24 -11.18
N ASP A 595 1.09 -28.98 -10.89
CA ASP A 595 0.55 -27.62 -10.72
C ASP A 595 -0.03 -27.47 -9.30
N ILE A 596 0.45 -26.45 -8.58
CA ILE A 596 0.07 -26.15 -7.20
C ILE A 596 -0.62 -24.78 -7.07
N ALA A 597 -0.65 -24.01 -8.14
CA ALA A 597 -1.24 -22.68 -8.17
C ALA A 597 -2.77 -22.75 -8.42
N ASP A 598 -3.46 -21.67 -8.08
CA ASP A 598 -4.89 -21.56 -8.39
C ASP A 598 -5.07 -21.10 -9.85
N PRO A 599 -5.66 -21.93 -10.71
CA PRO A 599 -5.76 -21.62 -12.14
C PRO A 599 -6.70 -20.44 -12.44
N SER A 600 -7.56 -20.05 -11.51
CA SER A 600 -8.52 -18.96 -11.73
C SER A 600 -7.85 -17.59 -11.81
N GLY A 601 -6.64 -17.44 -11.31
CA GLY A 601 -5.96 -16.16 -11.20
C GLY A 601 -6.73 -15.07 -10.43
N ALA A 602 -7.72 -15.47 -9.60
CA ALA A 602 -8.54 -14.52 -8.85
C ALA A 602 -7.73 -13.80 -7.77
N LEU A 603 -8.19 -12.61 -7.40
CA LEU A 603 -7.52 -11.81 -6.37
C LEU A 603 -7.50 -12.55 -5.02
N GLY A 604 -6.34 -12.50 -4.37
CA GLY A 604 -6.08 -13.19 -3.11
C GLY A 604 -5.85 -14.69 -3.24
N LYS A 605 -5.83 -15.24 -4.47
CA LYS A 605 -5.42 -16.61 -4.75
C LYS A 605 -3.94 -16.68 -5.06
N MET A 606 -3.31 -17.83 -4.79
CA MET A 606 -1.94 -18.09 -5.20
C MET A 606 -1.88 -18.33 -6.69
N THR A 607 -1.09 -17.55 -7.38
CA THR A 607 -0.84 -17.66 -8.82
C THR A 607 0.64 -17.83 -9.06
N VAL A 608 1.01 -18.48 -10.15
CA VAL A 608 2.43 -18.53 -10.55
C VAL A 608 2.93 -17.12 -10.81
N GLU A 609 4.03 -16.77 -10.19
CA GLU A 609 4.76 -15.53 -10.39
C GLU A 609 5.99 -15.76 -11.27
N LYS A 610 6.76 -16.81 -10.96
CA LYS A 610 7.95 -17.24 -11.71
C LYS A 610 7.95 -18.75 -11.82
N ASP A 611 8.38 -19.25 -12.96
CA ASP A 611 8.45 -20.66 -13.27
C ASP A 611 9.65 -20.92 -14.18
N VAL A 612 10.73 -21.39 -13.58
CA VAL A 612 12.00 -21.59 -14.30
C VAL A 612 12.41 -23.06 -14.28
N ALA A 613 13.13 -23.46 -15.31
CA ALA A 613 13.68 -24.81 -15.40
C ALA A 613 14.68 -25.06 -14.26
N PHE A 614 14.58 -26.22 -13.64
CA PHE A 614 15.50 -26.64 -12.59
C PHE A 614 16.72 -27.33 -13.25
N THR A 615 17.72 -26.53 -13.62
CA THR A 615 18.90 -26.99 -14.35
C THR A 615 19.84 -27.81 -13.47
N ASP A 616 20.75 -28.58 -14.11
CA ASP A 616 21.81 -29.32 -13.39
C ASP A 616 22.70 -28.40 -12.56
N THR A 617 22.94 -27.17 -13.01
CA THR A 617 23.69 -26.15 -12.28
C THR A 617 22.96 -25.75 -11.02
N LEU A 618 21.67 -25.48 -11.10
CA LEU A 618 20.84 -25.12 -9.95
C LEU A 618 20.72 -26.29 -8.97
N LEU A 619 20.54 -27.52 -9.49
CA LEU A 619 20.56 -28.74 -8.68
C LEU A 619 21.86 -28.89 -7.90
N ALA A 620 23.00 -28.75 -8.58
CA ALA A 620 24.32 -28.83 -7.93
C ALA A 620 24.49 -27.75 -6.86
N SER A 621 24.08 -26.51 -7.13
CA SER A 621 24.14 -25.41 -6.18
C SER A 621 23.27 -25.66 -4.95
N MET A 622 22.04 -26.13 -5.14
CA MET A 622 21.13 -26.42 -4.02
C MET A 622 21.54 -27.66 -3.22
N ALA A 623 22.06 -28.69 -3.90
CA ALA A 623 22.52 -29.92 -3.25
C ALA A 623 23.80 -29.72 -2.45
N SER A 624 24.64 -28.77 -2.83
CA SER A 624 25.88 -28.43 -2.13
C SER A 624 25.75 -27.29 -1.11
N ALA A 625 24.58 -26.62 -1.06
CA ALA A 625 24.36 -25.48 -0.17
C ALA A 625 24.58 -25.87 1.30
N ALA A 626 25.51 -25.18 1.95
CA ALA A 626 25.84 -25.42 3.35
C ALA A 626 24.86 -24.73 4.30
N ASP A 627 24.20 -23.68 3.83
CA ASP A 627 23.28 -22.89 4.64
C ASP A 627 22.15 -22.24 3.81
N VAL A 628 21.24 -21.58 4.50
CA VAL A 628 20.07 -20.90 3.89
C VAL A 628 20.45 -19.70 3.03
N HIS A 629 21.64 -19.10 3.28
CA HIS A 629 22.10 -17.96 2.47
C HIS A 629 22.49 -18.42 1.07
N GLU A 630 23.20 -19.52 0.95
CA GLU A 630 23.57 -20.11 -0.34
C GLU A 630 22.33 -20.55 -1.15
N VAL A 631 21.31 -21.12 -0.47
CA VAL A 631 20.03 -21.44 -1.12
C VAL A 631 19.34 -20.18 -1.65
N ASN A 632 19.33 -19.10 -0.87
CA ASN A 632 18.75 -17.82 -1.31
C ASN A 632 19.48 -17.24 -2.53
N LEU A 633 20.82 -17.34 -2.57
CA LEU A 633 21.60 -16.88 -3.72
C LEU A 633 21.29 -17.71 -4.96
N ALA A 634 21.21 -19.05 -4.83
CA ALA A 634 20.86 -19.94 -5.93
C ALA A 634 19.46 -19.65 -6.51
N ILE A 635 18.46 -19.46 -5.63
CA ILE A 635 17.09 -19.10 -6.05
C ILE A 635 17.07 -17.74 -6.75
N LYS A 636 17.80 -16.76 -6.20
CA LYS A 636 17.85 -15.42 -6.78
C LYS A 636 18.49 -15.44 -8.17
N ALA A 637 19.63 -16.13 -8.32
CA ALA A 637 20.31 -16.26 -9.60
C ALA A 637 19.39 -16.91 -10.65
N ALA A 638 18.73 -18.03 -10.32
CA ALA A 638 17.82 -18.73 -11.23
C ALA A 638 16.66 -17.85 -11.73
N PHE A 639 16.12 -16.97 -10.88
CA PHE A 639 15.04 -16.06 -11.25
C PHE A 639 15.52 -14.80 -11.98
N THR A 640 16.79 -14.43 -11.90
CA THR A 640 17.37 -13.29 -12.63
C THR A 640 17.80 -13.71 -14.04
N ASP A 641 18.44 -14.89 -14.18
CA ASP A 641 18.85 -15.43 -15.47
C ASP A 641 17.67 -15.63 -16.44
N ASP A 642 16.49 -15.97 -15.92
CA ASP A 642 15.26 -16.13 -16.71
C ASP A 642 14.71 -14.77 -17.21
N GLU A 643 14.86 -13.71 -16.44
CA GLU A 643 14.46 -12.35 -16.84
C GLU A 643 15.35 -11.84 -17.98
N ASP A 644 16.66 -12.05 -17.88
CA ASP A 644 17.61 -11.66 -18.93
C ASP A 644 17.41 -12.49 -20.21
N ALA A 645 17.02 -13.77 -20.10
CA ALA A 645 16.72 -14.62 -21.24
C ALA A 645 15.43 -14.20 -21.97
N ALA A 646 14.40 -13.82 -21.23
CA ALA A 646 13.13 -13.36 -21.82
C ALA A 646 13.27 -12.01 -22.55
N ASP A 647 14.12 -11.11 -22.06
CA ASP A 647 14.40 -9.83 -22.73
C ASP A 647 15.20 -10.02 -24.05
N HIS A 648 15.96 -11.11 -24.20
CA HIS A 648 16.72 -11.42 -25.43
C HIS A 648 15.91 -12.16 -26.50
N GLU A 649 14.85 -12.91 -26.12
CA GLU A 649 13.98 -13.58 -27.10
C GLU A 649 13.11 -12.59 -27.89
N ASP A 650 12.78 -11.44 -27.30
CA ASP A 650 12.01 -10.38 -27.97
C ASP A 650 12.86 -9.51 -28.95
N GLU A 651 14.20 -9.57 -28.86
CA GLU A 651 15.11 -8.83 -29.76
C GLU A 651 15.50 -9.59 -31.04
N ASP A 652 15.36 -10.93 -31.09
CA ASP A 652 15.85 -11.76 -32.21
C ASP A 652 14.82 -12.01 -33.33
N ASP A 653 13.56 -11.58 -33.16
CA ASP A 653 12.53 -11.71 -34.19
C ASP A 653 12.51 -10.55 -35.22
N GLY A 654 13.53 -9.67 -35.21
CA GLY A 654 13.58 -8.44 -36.02
C GLY A 654 14.61 -8.40 -37.15
N GLU A 655 15.52 -9.37 -37.35
CA GLU A 655 16.50 -9.34 -38.45
C GLU A 655 16.41 -10.59 -39.31
N GLY A 656 15.74 -10.45 -40.40
CA GLY A 656 15.91 -11.35 -41.55
C GLY A 656 14.69 -11.46 -42.44
N VAL A 657 14.60 -10.60 -43.43
CA VAL A 657 14.49 -10.97 -44.86
C VAL A 657 14.63 -9.71 -45.73
N ASP A 658 15.63 -9.73 -46.57
CA ASP A 658 15.86 -8.86 -47.74
C ASP A 658 14.67 -8.76 -48.70
#